data_bc6bbbeb40430c1744345681f35d5a73
#
_entry.id   bc6bbbeb40430c1744345681f35d5a73
#
_cell.length_a   1.000
_cell.length_b   1.000
_cell.length_c   1.000
_cell.angle_alpha   90.00
_cell.angle_beta   90.00
_cell.angle_gamma   90.00
#
_symmetry.space_group_name_H-M   'P 1'
#
loop_
_entity.id
_entity.type
_entity.pdbx_description
1 polymer ?
#
loop_
_entity_poly.entity_id
_entity_poly.type
_entity_poly.pdbx_seq_one_letter_code
_entity_poly.pdbx_strand_id
1 'polypeptide(L)'
;MASKEYNGQSIYALKGADRVRKRPAVIFGSEGLEGCQHSFFEILSNSIDEAREGYGKEIIVTVYNDRTIEVDDHGRGVPLDFNKKENRYNWELVYCELYAGGKYENNEGGAYKYSLGLNGLGACATQYSSEFMDVYSYKKDIMYEIHFEKGEPVSQLKTTPLEGKQRRTGTLTRWRPDLEVFTDTAIPKEYYLDVLHKQAVVNKGLKLILNFQNSDGKFEKHEFLYENGISDYIEELTSKTSMTQPVYWEMSARGRDRDDKDDYDLNAQISFCVSNTTNVIEYYHNSSFLEHGGSPDKAVRRAFVAELDKYLKTNMKYQKNESKISFNDVQDCLVLVINSFSTQTSYENQTKKSITNKFIEDALCDFIRSKLEIYFIENRAEAELFANQVLINKRSREKAETARLDLKKKLATSSDFTTRVEKFVACRSKDPTKRELYIVEGDSAMTSCKLGRDAEFQAIIPVRGKTLNCLKSSYEKIFKSDIIVDLLRVIGCGVEVKTKEKKDMAPFSLDALKWRRIIICTDADEDGFQIRTLILTMFYRLLPTLIQEGKVFIAESPLYEITSSKDEIFFAYNETEKAEIIEKLEGKKYTLQRSKGLGENEPDMMWQTTMSPETRRLIQVSPADEYETQRIFETLLGDDIAARKAFIAENGPKYMDLADI
;
A
#
# COMPACT_ATOMS: atom_id res chain seq x y z
N MET A 1 19.75 27.46 26.42
CA MET A 1 19.45 28.26 25.22
C MET A 1 18.29 29.17 25.56
N ALA A 2 18.46 30.50 25.43
CA ALA A 2 17.36 31.43 25.70
C ALA A 2 16.25 31.23 24.71
N SER A 3 15.02 31.02 25.17
CA SER A 3 13.82 30.93 24.33
C SER A 3 13.69 32.25 23.56
N LYS A 4 13.72 32.20 22.22
CA LYS A 4 13.36 33.37 21.41
C LYS A 4 11.91 33.76 21.74
N GLU A 5 11.73 34.97 22.25
CA GLU A 5 10.40 35.51 22.56
C GLU A 5 9.57 35.60 21.26
N TYR A 6 8.36 35.05 21.27
CA TYR A 6 7.44 35.14 20.12
C TYR A 6 6.81 36.55 20.13
N ASN A 7 7.23 37.37 19.17
CA ASN A 7 6.76 38.76 19.02
C ASN A 7 6.48 39.08 17.54
N GLY A 8 6.04 40.30 17.25
CA GLY A 8 5.70 40.74 15.91
C GLY A 8 6.83 40.59 14.87
N GLN A 9 8.09 40.50 15.28
CA GLN A 9 9.23 40.27 14.41
C GLN A 9 9.49 38.76 14.14
N SER A 10 8.78 37.91 14.86
CA SER A 10 8.87 36.45 14.66
C SER A 10 8.07 35.94 13.45
N ILE A 11 7.25 36.80 12.85
CA ILE A 11 6.41 36.47 11.68
C ILE A 11 7.11 36.92 10.42
N TYR A 12 7.44 35.97 9.52
CA TYR A 12 8.03 36.28 8.22
C TYR A 12 7.43 35.34 7.15
N ALA A 13 7.38 35.84 5.91
CA ALA A 13 6.92 35.06 4.76
C ALA A 13 8.09 34.31 4.11
N LEU A 14 7.91 33.04 3.81
CA LEU A 14 8.84 32.29 2.96
C LEU A 14 8.77 32.84 1.52
N LYS A 15 9.90 32.97 0.86
CA LYS A 15 10.02 33.51 -0.51
C LYS A 15 10.81 32.53 -1.39
N GLY A 16 10.57 32.60 -2.72
CA GLY A 16 11.27 31.77 -3.68
C GLY A 16 11.27 30.29 -3.31
N ALA A 17 12.40 29.64 -3.46
CA ALA A 17 12.59 28.20 -3.20
C ALA A 17 12.30 27.79 -1.76
N ASP A 18 12.50 28.67 -0.77
CA ASP A 18 12.23 28.39 0.64
C ASP A 18 10.78 27.96 0.91
N ARG A 19 9.83 28.37 0.06
CA ARG A 19 8.41 27.96 0.16
C ARG A 19 8.23 26.45 0.05
N VAL A 20 9.06 25.80 -0.75
CA VAL A 20 9.04 24.36 -0.98
C VAL A 20 10.10 23.67 -0.13
N ARG A 21 11.35 24.15 -0.16
CA ARG A 21 12.50 23.53 0.50
C ARG A 21 12.28 23.35 2.01
N LYS A 22 11.60 24.29 2.69
CA LYS A 22 11.29 24.21 4.13
C LYS A 22 9.98 23.49 4.45
N ARG A 23 9.12 23.26 3.48
CA ARG A 23 7.79 22.65 3.67
C ARG A 23 7.38 21.78 2.46
N PRO A 24 8.20 20.80 2.04
CA PRO A 24 7.91 20.00 0.86
C PRO A 24 6.59 19.22 0.98
N ALA A 25 6.24 18.76 2.18
CA ALA A 25 5.02 18.01 2.43
C ALA A 25 3.72 18.78 2.07
N VAL A 26 3.73 20.11 2.07
CA VAL A 26 2.55 20.92 1.69
C VAL A 26 2.20 20.72 0.21
N ILE A 27 3.19 20.51 -0.64
CA ILE A 27 2.99 20.37 -2.09
C ILE A 27 3.04 18.87 -2.49
N PHE A 28 4.03 18.13 -2.00
CA PHE A 28 4.24 16.75 -2.41
C PHE A 28 3.53 15.72 -1.48
N GLY A 29 2.86 16.19 -0.42
CA GLY A 29 2.15 15.32 0.53
C GLY A 29 3.07 14.67 1.58
N SER A 30 4.39 14.62 1.35
CA SER A 30 5.39 14.02 2.24
C SER A 30 6.74 14.73 2.04
N GLU A 31 7.60 14.68 3.06
CA GLU A 31 9.03 15.05 2.97
C GLU A 31 9.93 13.81 2.82
N GLY A 32 9.35 12.62 2.82
CA GLY A 32 10.04 11.34 2.62
C GLY A 32 10.09 10.91 1.17
N LEU A 33 10.33 9.60 0.99
CA LEU A 33 10.41 8.95 -0.32
C LEU A 33 9.17 9.21 -1.19
N GLU A 34 7.96 9.16 -0.62
CA GLU A 34 6.72 9.42 -1.34
C GLU A 34 6.66 10.83 -1.93
N GLY A 35 7.16 11.85 -1.20
CA GLY A 35 7.25 13.20 -1.71
C GLY A 35 8.24 13.31 -2.88
N CYS A 36 9.38 12.63 -2.79
CA CYS A 36 10.35 12.52 -3.88
C CYS A 36 9.75 11.83 -5.11
N GLN A 37 9.03 10.74 -4.92
CA GLN A 37 8.27 10.04 -5.97
C GLN A 37 7.24 10.96 -6.64
N HIS A 38 6.52 11.76 -5.86
CA HIS A 38 5.55 12.71 -6.39
C HIS A 38 6.23 13.79 -7.24
N SER A 39 7.42 14.26 -6.87
CA SER A 39 8.18 15.24 -7.67
C SER A 39 8.54 14.70 -9.06
N PHE A 40 8.89 13.42 -9.17
CA PHE A 40 9.09 12.75 -10.46
C PHE A 40 7.79 12.73 -11.28
N PHE A 41 6.68 12.35 -10.65
CA PHE A 41 5.39 12.29 -11.35
C PHE A 41 4.92 13.65 -11.86
N GLU A 42 5.23 14.74 -11.19
CA GLU A 42 4.90 16.10 -11.64
C GLU A 42 5.64 16.49 -12.95
N ILE A 43 6.88 16.08 -13.14
CA ILE A 43 7.59 16.29 -14.41
C ILE A 43 7.04 15.37 -15.51
N LEU A 44 6.88 14.07 -15.20
CA LEU A 44 6.33 13.09 -16.15
C LEU A 44 4.94 13.52 -16.63
N SER A 45 4.08 14.01 -15.73
CA SER A 45 2.73 14.45 -16.05
C SER A 45 2.66 15.57 -17.08
N ASN A 46 3.63 16.48 -17.09
CA ASN A 46 3.70 17.53 -18.09
C ASN A 46 3.98 16.98 -19.50
N SER A 47 4.85 15.99 -19.60
CA SER A 47 5.14 15.30 -20.87
C SER A 47 3.93 14.48 -21.36
N ILE A 48 3.19 13.85 -20.45
CA ILE A 48 1.94 13.12 -20.76
C ILE A 48 0.86 14.09 -21.24
N ASP A 49 0.72 15.27 -20.64
CA ASP A 49 -0.23 16.29 -21.09
C ASP A 49 0.05 16.73 -22.53
N GLU A 50 1.31 16.90 -22.92
CA GLU A 50 1.69 17.19 -24.32
C GLU A 50 1.29 16.07 -25.27
N ALA A 51 1.57 14.81 -24.90
CA ALA A 51 1.21 13.65 -25.72
C ALA A 51 -0.30 13.51 -25.90
N ARG A 52 -1.10 13.82 -24.88
CA ARG A 52 -2.58 13.80 -24.92
C ARG A 52 -3.17 14.86 -25.83
N GLU A 53 -2.54 16.01 -25.94
CA GLU A 53 -2.92 17.03 -26.91
C GLU A 53 -2.46 16.69 -28.35
N GLY A 54 -1.89 15.50 -28.55
CA GLY A 54 -1.47 14.99 -29.84
C GLY A 54 -0.04 15.34 -30.24
N TYR A 55 0.75 15.90 -29.33
CA TYR A 55 2.13 16.28 -29.56
C TYR A 55 3.10 15.27 -28.91
N GLY A 56 3.73 14.46 -29.77
CA GLY A 56 4.61 13.38 -29.32
C GLY A 56 3.86 12.07 -29.07
N LYS A 57 4.55 10.96 -29.29
CA LYS A 57 4.03 9.59 -29.09
C LYS A 57 4.97 8.74 -28.25
N GLU A 58 6.05 9.31 -27.78
CA GLU A 58 7.07 8.62 -27.01
C GLU A 58 7.61 9.54 -25.93
N ILE A 59 7.76 9.01 -24.71
CA ILE A 59 8.43 9.65 -23.59
C ILE A 59 9.48 8.71 -23.05
N ILE A 60 10.70 9.20 -22.87
CA ILE A 60 11.84 8.42 -22.38
C ILE A 60 12.19 8.94 -20.99
N VAL A 61 12.17 8.03 -20.02
CA VAL A 61 12.64 8.27 -18.65
C VAL A 61 13.97 7.58 -18.49
N THR A 62 15.00 8.31 -18.08
CA THR A 62 16.32 7.76 -17.77
C THR A 62 16.65 8.03 -16.32
N VAL A 63 16.99 6.97 -15.57
CA VAL A 63 17.38 7.04 -14.16
C VAL A 63 18.82 6.58 -14.02
N TYR A 64 19.65 7.44 -13.44
CA TYR A 64 21.07 7.20 -13.26
C TYR A 64 21.39 6.72 -11.84
N ASN A 65 22.54 6.05 -11.67
CA ASN A 65 22.99 5.53 -10.37
C ASN A 65 23.20 6.61 -9.30
N ASP A 66 23.50 7.84 -9.72
CA ASP A 66 23.65 8.98 -8.83
C ASP A 66 22.32 9.64 -8.43
N ARG A 67 21.19 8.99 -8.76
CA ARG A 67 19.80 9.44 -8.54
C ARG A 67 19.38 10.61 -9.43
N THR A 68 20.16 10.94 -10.44
CA THR A 68 19.73 11.87 -11.48
C THR A 68 18.62 11.21 -12.29
N ILE A 69 17.58 11.99 -12.58
CA ILE A 69 16.43 11.56 -13.38
C ILE A 69 16.35 12.47 -14.60
N GLU A 70 16.00 11.88 -15.73
CA GLU A 70 15.80 12.59 -16.98
C GLU A 70 14.48 12.16 -17.61
N VAL A 71 13.69 13.14 -18.05
CA VAL A 71 12.45 12.91 -18.80
C VAL A 71 12.57 13.66 -20.12
N ASP A 72 12.51 12.95 -21.22
CA ASP A 72 12.60 13.48 -22.58
C ASP A 72 11.31 13.16 -23.34
N ASP A 73 10.61 14.18 -23.81
CA ASP A 73 9.41 14.06 -24.62
C ASP A 73 9.60 14.62 -26.04
N HIS A 74 8.63 14.36 -26.88
CA HIS A 74 8.58 14.87 -28.26
C HIS A 74 7.39 15.84 -28.46
N GLY A 75 6.99 16.54 -27.39
CA GLY A 75 5.93 17.53 -27.39
C GLY A 75 6.31 18.82 -28.16
N ARG A 76 5.59 19.88 -27.88
CA ARG A 76 5.87 21.22 -28.48
C ARG A 76 7.10 21.94 -27.91
N GLY A 77 7.63 21.41 -26.82
CA GLY A 77 8.65 22.07 -26.00
C GLY A 77 8.04 23.12 -25.07
N VAL A 78 8.47 23.18 -23.82
CA VAL A 78 8.03 24.22 -22.87
C VAL A 78 8.46 25.61 -23.35
N PRO A 79 7.61 26.65 -23.30
CA PRO A 79 8.05 28.02 -23.61
C PRO A 79 9.03 28.50 -22.54
N LEU A 80 10.20 28.98 -22.97
CA LEU A 80 11.23 29.58 -22.09
C LEU A 80 11.55 31.01 -22.48
N ASP A 81 11.08 31.45 -23.64
CA ASP A 81 11.28 32.76 -24.24
C ASP A 81 10.60 33.90 -23.46
N PHE A 82 10.85 35.15 -23.91
CA PHE A 82 10.32 36.32 -23.24
C PHE A 82 8.81 36.49 -23.46
N ASN A 83 8.06 36.61 -22.38
CA ASN A 83 6.63 36.87 -22.36
C ASN A 83 6.34 38.37 -22.32
N LYS A 84 5.87 38.93 -23.44
CA LYS A 84 5.57 40.36 -23.53
C LYS A 84 4.40 40.80 -22.64
N LYS A 85 3.43 39.88 -22.33
CA LYS A 85 2.27 40.17 -21.49
C LYS A 85 2.67 40.32 -20.02
N GLU A 86 3.54 39.42 -19.56
CA GLU A 86 4.00 39.40 -18.17
C GLU A 86 5.30 40.23 -17.96
N ASN A 87 5.92 40.75 -19.05
CA ASN A 87 7.16 41.53 -19.08
C ASN A 87 8.33 40.80 -18.40
N ARG A 88 8.43 39.49 -18.54
CA ARG A 88 9.50 38.62 -18.04
C ARG A 88 9.61 37.34 -18.86
N TYR A 89 10.61 36.53 -18.60
CA TYR A 89 10.78 35.28 -19.30
C TYR A 89 9.77 34.21 -18.84
N ASN A 90 9.31 33.34 -19.75
CA ASN A 90 8.42 32.23 -19.44
C ASN A 90 9.04 31.19 -18.50
N TRP A 91 10.38 31.01 -18.58
CA TRP A 91 11.07 30.13 -17.64
C TRP A 91 10.97 30.60 -16.19
N GLU A 92 10.95 31.91 -15.94
CA GLU A 92 10.74 32.45 -14.58
C GLU A 92 9.35 32.13 -14.07
N LEU A 93 8.33 32.18 -14.94
CA LEU A 93 6.97 31.83 -14.62
C LEU A 93 6.83 30.33 -14.33
N VAL A 94 7.36 29.48 -15.22
CA VAL A 94 7.17 28.02 -15.13
C VAL A 94 7.97 27.39 -14.02
N TYR A 95 9.21 27.84 -13.79
CA TYR A 95 10.15 27.17 -12.87
C TYR A 95 10.45 27.95 -11.59
N CYS A 96 10.14 29.27 -11.52
CA CYS A 96 10.44 30.08 -10.33
C CYS A 96 9.20 30.69 -9.67
N GLU A 97 8.01 30.45 -10.19
CA GLU A 97 6.78 30.97 -9.60
C GLU A 97 5.73 29.88 -9.40
N LEU A 98 5.28 29.75 -8.13
CA LEU A 98 4.17 28.85 -7.80
C LEU A 98 2.85 29.47 -8.27
N TYR A 99 1.93 28.65 -8.73
CA TYR A 99 0.64 29.06 -9.30
C TYR A 99 0.78 29.85 -10.61
N ALA A 100 1.84 29.62 -11.38
CA ALA A 100 1.99 30.13 -12.72
C ALA A 100 1.96 28.97 -13.73
N GLY A 101 1.21 29.13 -14.83
CA GLY A 101 1.09 28.10 -15.86
C GLY A 101 0.10 28.45 -16.95
N GLY A 102 0.11 27.70 -18.04
CA GLY A 102 -0.77 27.89 -19.20
C GLY A 102 -1.98 26.96 -19.27
N LYS A 103 -2.34 26.29 -18.16
CA LYS A 103 -3.38 25.23 -18.13
C LYS A 103 -4.60 25.60 -17.30
N TYR A 104 -4.88 26.89 -17.07
CA TYR A 104 -5.98 27.34 -16.21
C TYR A 104 -7.34 27.46 -16.93
N GLU A 105 -7.34 27.66 -18.26
CA GLU A 105 -8.56 27.92 -19.05
C GLU A 105 -9.05 26.65 -19.78
N ASN A 106 -9.20 25.54 -19.06
CA ASN A 106 -9.55 24.24 -19.65
C ASN A 106 -11.00 24.17 -20.19
N ASN A 107 -11.91 25.00 -19.65
CA ASN A 107 -13.34 24.94 -19.96
C ASN A 107 -13.74 25.88 -21.12
N GLU A 108 -12.89 26.83 -21.51
CA GLU A 108 -13.16 27.88 -22.50
C GLU A 108 -12.34 27.77 -23.81
N GLY A 109 -11.85 26.55 -24.14
CA GLY A 109 -11.09 26.33 -25.38
C GLY A 109 -9.60 26.63 -25.28
N GLY A 110 -9.01 26.52 -24.08
CA GLY A 110 -7.58 26.61 -23.85
C GLY A 110 -6.76 25.53 -24.55
N ALA A 111 -5.43 25.66 -24.51
CA ALA A 111 -4.48 24.81 -25.21
C ALA A 111 -4.44 23.36 -24.67
N TYR A 112 -5.04 23.09 -23.51
CA TYR A 112 -5.15 21.78 -22.89
C TYR A 112 -6.58 21.54 -22.40
N LYS A 113 -7.25 20.53 -22.94
CA LYS A 113 -8.64 20.22 -22.57
C LYS A 113 -8.73 19.42 -21.28
N TYR A 114 -7.85 18.44 -21.09
CA TYR A 114 -7.82 17.54 -19.92
C TYR A 114 -6.37 17.44 -19.41
N SER A 115 -6.02 18.16 -18.38
CA SER A 115 -4.64 18.26 -17.91
C SER A 115 -4.46 17.59 -16.53
N LEU A 116 -3.33 16.93 -16.34
CA LEU A 116 -2.83 16.46 -15.05
C LEU A 116 -2.31 17.60 -14.18
N GLY A 117 -1.58 18.53 -14.80
CA GLY A 117 -0.91 19.65 -14.15
C GLY A 117 -1.79 20.89 -14.06
N LEU A 118 -2.88 20.86 -13.27
CA LEU A 118 -3.85 21.95 -13.17
C LEU A 118 -3.43 23.16 -12.33
N ASN A 119 -2.53 22.96 -11.34
CA ASN A 119 -2.30 23.97 -10.30
C ASN A 119 -1.10 24.89 -10.56
N GLY A 120 -0.33 24.69 -11.63
CA GLY A 120 0.88 25.47 -11.91
C GLY A 120 1.92 25.37 -10.80
N LEU A 121 2.05 24.21 -10.16
CA LEU A 121 2.96 23.98 -9.04
C LEU A 121 4.09 23.02 -9.36
N GLY A 122 3.82 21.95 -10.14
CA GLY A 122 4.68 20.77 -10.23
C GLY A 122 6.09 21.08 -10.74
N ALA A 123 6.24 21.75 -11.88
CA ALA A 123 7.56 22.07 -12.45
C ALA A 123 8.38 22.97 -11.52
N CYS A 124 7.77 24.03 -10.99
CA CYS A 124 8.41 24.96 -10.06
C CYS A 124 8.79 24.26 -8.74
N ALA A 125 7.88 23.47 -8.16
CA ALA A 125 8.14 22.78 -6.91
C ALA A 125 9.25 21.73 -7.07
N THR A 126 9.27 20.97 -8.16
CA THR A 126 10.33 20.01 -8.45
C THR A 126 11.67 20.69 -8.63
N GLN A 127 11.70 21.81 -9.36
CA GLN A 127 12.91 22.61 -9.52
C GLN A 127 13.42 23.11 -8.17
N TYR A 128 12.54 23.65 -7.30
CA TYR A 128 12.89 24.12 -5.97
C TYR A 128 13.39 23.02 -5.02
N SER A 129 12.94 21.78 -5.20
CA SER A 129 13.33 20.64 -4.40
C SER A 129 14.50 19.82 -4.96
N SER A 130 15.14 20.32 -5.99
CA SER A 130 16.25 19.65 -6.66
C SER A 130 17.60 20.25 -6.23
N GLU A 131 18.64 19.40 -6.22
CA GLU A 131 20.03 19.83 -6.09
C GLU A 131 20.45 20.63 -7.31
N PHE A 132 20.09 20.14 -8.50
CA PHE A 132 20.17 20.86 -9.75
C PHE A 132 19.03 20.47 -10.68
N MET A 133 18.71 21.35 -11.64
CA MET A 133 17.79 21.04 -12.74
C MET A 133 18.28 21.72 -14.03
N ASP A 134 18.39 20.91 -15.09
CA ASP A 134 18.63 21.34 -16.46
C ASP A 134 17.34 21.22 -17.26
N VAL A 135 16.96 22.25 -17.99
CA VAL A 135 15.81 22.23 -18.88
C VAL A 135 16.24 22.59 -20.29
N TYR A 136 15.97 21.70 -21.22
CA TYR A 136 16.19 21.91 -22.66
C TYR A 136 14.83 21.91 -23.36
N SER A 137 14.51 22.99 -24.03
CA SER A 137 13.29 23.13 -24.83
C SER A 137 13.63 23.23 -26.31
N TYR A 138 13.17 22.24 -27.06
CA TYR A 138 13.40 22.12 -28.50
C TYR A 138 12.20 22.67 -29.28
N LYS A 139 12.41 23.70 -30.07
CA LYS A 139 11.39 24.37 -30.89
C LYS A 139 11.70 24.22 -32.39
N LYS A 140 11.89 22.99 -32.84
CA LYS A 140 12.24 22.60 -34.21
C LYS A 140 13.63 23.05 -34.62
N ASP A 141 13.85 24.34 -34.80
CA ASP A 141 15.08 24.93 -35.32
C ASP A 141 15.95 25.59 -34.24
N ILE A 142 15.44 25.66 -33.02
CA ILE A 142 16.10 26.36 -31.90
C ILE A 142 15.95 25.51 -30.64
N MET A 143 17.03 25.40 -29.87
CA MET A 143 17.04 24.86 -28.52
C MET A 143 17.27 25.98 -27.51
N TYR A 144 16.41 26.05 -26.51
CA TYR A 144 16.59 26.86 -25.31
C TYR A 144 17.11 25.99 -24.18
N GLU A 145 18.04 26.53 -23.39
CA GLU A 145 18.67 25.83 -22.27
C GLU A 145 18.75 26.79 -21.06
N ILE A 146 18.32 26.28 -19.90
CA ILE A 146 18.43 26.98 -18.61
C ILE A 146 18.84 25.99 -17.53
N HIS A 147 19.71 26.43 -16.61
CA HIS A 147 20.24 25.64 -15.50
C HIS A 147 19.92 26.28 -14.16
N PHE A 148 19.51 25.43 -13.19
CA PHE A 148 19.17 25.82 -11.82
C PHE A 148 19.96 24.97 -10.82
N GLU A 149 20.36 25.60 -9.71
CA GLU A 149 20.92 24.89 -8.54
C GLU A 149 20.18 25.31 -7.27
N LYS A 150 19.73 24.32 -6.51
CA LYS A 150 19.02 24.49 -5.21
C LYS A 150 17.87 25.52 -5.26
N GLY A 151 17.16 25.56 -6.36
CA GLY A 151 16.02 26.44 -6.56
C GLY A 151 16.32 27.79 -7.18
N GLU A 152 17.60 28.13 -7.43
CA GLU A 152 18.01 29.44 -8.01
C GLU A 152 18.53 29.24 -9.43
N PRO A 153 18.22 30.16 -10.37
CA PRO A 153 18.81 30.13 -11.70
C PRO A 153 20.29 30.57 -11.62
N VAL A 154 21.18 29.68 -12.07
CA VAL A 154 22.64 29.96 -12.06
C VAL A 154 23.21 30.20 -13.46
N SER A 155 22.36 30.11 -14.48
CA SER A 155 22.71 30.47 -15.85
C SER A 155 21.74 31.49 -16.44
N GLN A 156 22.18 32.21 -17.50
CA GLN A 156 21.27 32.94 -18.38
C GLN A 156 20.64 31.96 -19.37
N LEU A 157 19.43 32.29 -19.86
CA LEU A 157 18.80 31.52 -20.92
C LEU A 157 19.70 31.51 -22.17
N LYS A 158 20.17 30.33 -22.52
CA LYS A 158 21.00 30.11 -23.70
C LYS A 158 20.13 29.65 -24.86
N THR A 159 20.42 30.16 -26.05
CA THR A 159 19.70 29.81 -27.28
C THR A 159 20.70 29.24 -28.28
N THR A 160 20.42 28.06 -28.80
CA THR A 160 21.28 27.36 -29.76
C THR A 160 20.48 27.02 -31.02
N PRO A 161 20.86 27.49 -32.22
CA PRO A 161 20.24 27.04 -33.46
C PRO A 161 20.48 25.54 -33.70
N LEU A 162 19.46 24.84 -34.23
CA LEU A 162 19.54 23.44 -34.56
C LEU A 162 19.49 23.23 -36.08
N GLU A 163 20.39 22.39 -36.59
CA GLU A 163 20.48 22.13 -38.04
C GLU A 163 20.38 20.61 -38.36
N GLY A 164 19.89 20.31 -39.54
CA GLY A 164 19.84 18.96 -40.08
C GLY A 164 19.15 17.95 -39.16
N LYS A 165 19.86 16.88 -38.74
CA LYS A 165 19.35 15.81 -37.87
C LYS A 165 19.14 16.24 -36.41
N GLN A 166 19.62 17.41 -35.98
CA GLN A 166 19.41 17.94 -34.64
C GLN A 166 18.02 18.57 -34.47
N ARG A 167 17.32 18.84 -35.57
CA ARG A 167 15.98 19.44 -35.55
C ARG A 167 14.99 18.51 -34.92
N ARG A 168 14.41 18.90 -33.79
CA ARG A 168 13.38 18.22 -33.07
C ARG A 168 12.49 19.19 -32.32
N THR A 169 11.36 18.70 -31.79
CA THR A 169 10.55 19.39 -30.80
C THR A 169 10.52 18.55 -29.52
N GLY A 170 10.18 19.16 -28.40
CA GLY A 170 10.01 18.47 -27.14
C GLY A 170 10.71 19.18 -25.98
N THR A 171 10.52 18.67 -24.81
CA THR A 171 11.20 19.10 -23.59
C THR A 171 12.04 17.96 -23.04
N LEU A 172 13.27 18.25 -22.67
CA LEU A 172 14.11 17.37 -21.86
C LEU A 172 14.37 18.07 -20.54
N THR A 173 13.92 17.45 -19.46
CA THR A 173 14.18 17.90 -18.10
C THR A 173 15.05 16.88 -17.39
N ARG A 174 16.19 17.33 -16.87
CA ARG A 174 17.15 16.51 -16.11
C ARG A 174 17.37 17.12 -14.75
N TRP A 175 17.21 16.36 -13.69
CA TRP A 175 17.36 16.88 -12.33
C TRP A 175 17.82 15.79 -11.37
N ARG A 176 18.29 16.21 -10.21
CA ARG A 176 18.58 15.34 -9.08
C ARG A 176 17.82 15.86 -7.86
N PRO A 177 16.94 15.04 -7.24
CA PRO A 177 16.26 15.38 -6.00
C PRO A 177 17.26 15.67 -4.88
N ASP A 178 16.98 16.69 -4.05
CA ASP A 178 17.89 17.16 -3.02
C ASP A 178 17.60 16.51 -1.66
N LEU A 179 18.64 15.89 -1.05
CA LEU A 179 18.59 15.34 0.31
C LEU A 179 18.47 16.41 1.42
N GLU A 180 18.68 17.69 1.10
CA GLU A 180 18.35 18.78 2.03
C GLU A 180 16.85 19.07 2.09
N VAL A 181 16.05 18.52 1.15
CA VAL A 181 14.60 18.72 1.04
C VAL A 181 13.85 17.44 1.36
N PHE A 182 14.27 16.33 0.78
CA PHE A 182 13.69 15.03 1.01
C PHE A 182 14.56 14.18 1.95
N THR A 183 13.94 13.51 2.90
CA THR A 183 14.66 12.62 3.82
C THR A 183 15.18 11.35 3.13
N ASP A 184 14.57 10.97 2.00
CA ASP A 184 14.99 9.87 1.14
C ASP A 184 14.73 10.22 -0.32
N THR A 185 15.73 9.98 -1.19
CA THR A 185 15.67 10.22 -2.64
C THR A 185 15.93 8.94 -3.44
N ALA A 186 16.02 7.77 -2.77
CA ALA A 186 16.29 6.49 -3.41
C ALA A 186 15.00 5.85 -3.94
N ILE A 187 14.41 6.44 -4.99
CA ILE A 187 13.21 5.90 -5.62
C ILE A 187 13.53 4.51 -6.20
N PRO A 188 12.83 3.45 -5.76
CA PRO A 188 13.08 2.10 -6.25
C PRO A 188 12.66 1.95 -7.72
N LYS A 189 13.33 1.06 -8.46
CA LYS A 189 13.05 0.77 -9.87
C LYS A 189 11.59 0.38 -10.09
N GLU A 190 11.04 -0.40 -9.18
CA GLU A 190 9.66 -0.92 -9.21
C GLU A 190 8.64 0.21 -9.27
N TYR A 191 8.90 1.33 -8.61
CA TYR A 191 8.04 2.50 -8.67
C TYR A 191 7.97 3.11 -10.09
N TYR A 192 9.14 3.26 -10.75
CA TYR A 192 9.16 3.76 -12.14
C TYR A 192 8.43 2.79 -13.08
N LEU A 193 8.64 1.48 -12.92
CA LEU A 193 7.97 0.46 -13.71
C LEU A 193 6.45 0.54 -13.54
N ASP A 194 5.96 0.60 -12.30
CA ASP A 194 4.52 0.67 -11.99
C ASP A 194 3.88 1.94 -12.56
N VAL A 195 4.52 3.09 -12.33
CA VAL A 195 4.01 4.39 -12.82
C VAL A 195 3.96 4.42 -14.35
N LEU A 196 5.05 4.05 -15.04
CA LEU A 196 5.09 4.08 -16.49
C LEU A 196 4.13 3.07 -17.11
N HIS A 197 4.03 1.88 -16.53
CA HIS A 197 3.05 0.87 -16.93
C HIS A 197 1.61 1.42 -16.84
N LYS A 198 1.20 1.93 -15.68
CA LYS A 198 -0.12 2.53 -15.47
C LYS A 198 -0.40 3.69 -16.42
N GLN A 199 0.60 4.55 -16.66
CA GLN A 199 0.44 5.66 -17.60
C GLN A 199 0.32 5.21 -19.05
N ALA A 200 1.01 4.15 -19.46
CA ALA A 200 0.86 3.58 -20.80
C ALA A 200 -0.54 3.00 -21.02
N VAL A 201 -1.08 2.32 -20.02
CA VAL A 201 -2.44 1.73 -20.04
C VAL A 201 -3.52 2.80 -20.31
N VAL A 202 -3.44 3.95 -19.65
CA VAL A 202 -4.50 4.98 -19.70
C VAL A 202 -4.28 6.03 -20.79
N ASN A 203 -3.10 6.05 -21.42
CA ASN A 203 -2.79 6.93 -22.54
C ASN A 203 -2.55 6.11 -23.81
N LYS A 204 -3.64 5.66 -24.40
CA LYS A 204 -3.68 4.80 -25.61
C LYS A 204 -2.69 5.25 -26.68
N GLY A 205 -1.82 4.35 -27.12
CA GLY A 205 -0.83 4.58 -28.18
C GLY A 205 0.37 5.45 -27.78
N LEU A 206 0.49 5.83 -26.50
CA LEU A 206 1.66 6.50 -25.97
C LEU A 206 2.70 5.46 -25.54
N LYS A 207 3.90 5.54 -26.14
CA LYS A 207 5.03 4.69 -25.80
C LYS A 207 5.82 5.31 -24.65
N LEU A 208 5.97 4.59 -23.56
CA LEU A 208 6.79 4.96 -22.42
C LEU A 208 8.00 4.04 -22.31
N ILE A 209 9.18 4.64 -22.15
CA ILE A 209 10.45 3.92 -22.10
C ILE A 209 11.14 4.26 -20.77
N LEU A 210 11.56 3.25 -20.02
CA LEU A 210 12.46 3.41 -18.88
C LEU A 210 13.84 2.88 -19.25
N ASN A 211 14.85 3.73 -19.12
CA ASN A 211 16.26 3.35 -19.11
C ASN A 211 16.77 3.46 -17.66
N PHE A 212 16.91 2.36 -16.97
CA PHE A 212 17.36 2.33 -15.59
C PHE A 212 18.81 1.86 -15.50
N GLN A 213 19.70 2.70 -14.94
CA GLN A 213 21.11 2.36 -14.80
C GLN A 213 21.32 1.46 -13.58
N ASN A 214 21.82 0.26 -13.81
CA ASN A 214 22.15 -0.70 -12.77
C ASN A 214 23.48 -0.34 -12.08
N SER A 215 23.77 -0.99 -10.96
CA SER A 215 25.00 -0.78 -10.18
C SER A 215 26.31 -1.03 -10.97
N ASP A 216 26.25 -1.83 -12.04
CA ASP A 216 27.39 -2.08 -12.95
C ASP A 216 27.55 -0.98 -14.05
N GLY A 217 26.73 0.07 -13.99
CA GLY A 217 26.74 1.19 -14.94
C GLY A 217 26.01 0.92 -16.26
N LYS A 218 25.43 -0.27 -16.47
CA LYS A 218 24.67 -0.60 -17.68
C LYS A 218 23.23 -0.16 -17.53
N PHE A 219 22.63 0.21 -18.65
CA PHE A 219 21.21 0.54 -18.71
C PHE A 219 20.38 -0.69 -19.03
N GLU A 220 19.36 -0.92 -18.20
CA GLU A 220 18.27 -1.85 -18.47
C GLU A 220 17.12 -1.06 -19.06
N LYS A 221 16.59 -1.53 -20.20
CA LYS A 221 15.52 -0.87 -20.93
C LYS A 221 14.22 -1.62 -20.78
N HIS A 222 13.15 -0.90 -20.39
CA HIS A 222 11.77 -1.40 -20.38
C HIS A 222 10.90 -0.52 -21.26
N GLU A 223 9.99 -1.11 -21.99
CA GLU A 223 9.07 -0.41 -22.90
C GLU A 223 7.64 -0.79 -22.58
N PHE A 224 6.75 0.20 -22.53
CA PHE A 224 5.33 0.05 -22.29
C PHE A 224 4.55 0.71 -23.41
N LEU A 225 3.65 -0.03 -24.05
CA LEU A 225 2.79 0.47 -25.11
C LEU A 225 1.50 -0.35 -25.15
N TYR A 226 0.37 0.33 -25.05
CA TYR A 226 -0.96 -0.25 -25.17
C TYR A 226 -1.69 0.42 -26.33
N GLU A 227 -1.72 -0.23 -27.48
CA GLU A 227 -2.29 0.31 -28.71
C GLU A 227 -3.80 0.55 -28.59
N ASN A 228 -4.52 -0.29 -27.81
CA ASN A 228 -5.95 -0.15 -27.52
C ASN A 228 -6.21 0.30 -26.08
N GLY A 229 -5.17 0.75 -25.34
CA GLY A 229 -5.29 1.27 -23.99
C GLY A 229 -5.84 0.23 -22.99
N ILE A 230 -6.86 0.64 -22.22
CA ILE A 230 -7.44 -0.20 -21.15
C ILE A 230 -8.04 -1.54 -21.65
N SER A 231 -8.33 -1.68 -22.95
CA SER A 231 -8.83 -2.95 -23.50
C SER A 231 -7.73 -4.00 -23.54
N ASP A 232 -6.54 -3.65 -24.02
CA ASP A 232 -5.38 -4.55 -24.04
C ASP A 232 -4.97 -4.95 -22.62
N TYR A 233 -5.11 -4.00 -21.67
CA TYR A 233 -4.77 -4.24 -20.27
C TYR A 233 -5.71 -5.23 -19.58
N ILE A 234 -7.02 -5.17 -19.85
CA ILE A 234 -7.98 -6.18 -19.34
C ILE A 234 -7.63 -7.58 -19.85
N GLU A 235 -7.23 -7.72 -21.11
CA GLU A 235 -6.81 -9.01 -21.66
C GLU A 235 -5.52 -9.51 -20.99
N GLU A 236 -4.58 -8.62 -20.69
CA GLU A 236 -3.34 -8.95 -19.97
C GLU A 236 -3.66 -9.40 -18.53
N LEU A 237 -4.44 -8.63 -17.77
CA LEU A 237 -4.83 -8.93 -16.39
C LEU A 237 -5.47 -10.31 -16.24
N THR A 238 -6.25 -10.72 -17.24
CA THR A 238 -6.96 -12.01 -17.21
C THR A 238 -6.17 -13.13 -17.88
N SER A 239 -5.00 -12.85 -18.43
CA SER A 239 -4.20 -13.80 -19.23
C SER A 239 -5.07 -14.52 -20.28
N LYS A 240 -6.08 -13.81 -20.81
CA LYS A 240 -7.08 -14.33 -21.79
C LYS A 240 -7.92 -15.51 -21.27
N THR A 241 -8.07 -15.65 -19.95
CA THR A 241 -8.85 -16.73 -19.32
C THR A 241 -10.11 -16.20 -18.62
N SER A 242 -10.64 -15.07 -19.07
CA SER A 242 -11.90 -14.51 -18.57
C SER A 242 -13.11 -15.38 -18.86
N MET A 243 -14.14 -15.32 -18.03
CA MET A 243 -15.41 -16.03 -18.22
C MET A 243 -16.28 -15.38 -19.30
N THR A 244 -16.14 -14.07 -19.51
CA THR A 244 -16.83 -13.30 -20.53
C THR A 244 -15.81 -12.59 -21.43
N GLN A 245 -16.23 -12.23 -22.64
CA GLN A 245 -15.38 -11.39 -23.49
C GLN A 245 -15.21 -10.00 -22.85
N PRO A 246 -14.01 -9.36 -22.99
CA PRO A 246 -13.82 -7.99 -22.59
C PRO A 246 -14.79 -7.04 -23.30
N VAL A 247 -15.47 -6.23 -22.52
CA VAL A 247 -16.40 -5.20 -23.00
C VAL A 247 -15.69 -3.85 -22.94
N TYR A 248 -15.88 -3.02 -23.97
CA TYR A 248 -15.37 -1.67 -24.02
C TYR A 248 -16.47 -0.68 -24.34
N TRP A 249 -16.61 0.36 -23.52
CA TRP A 249 -17.56 1.46 -23.71
C TRP A 249 -16.88 2.81 -23.61
N GLU A 250 -17.37 3.76 -24.38
CA GLU A 250 -17.00 5.17 -24.28
C GLU A 250 -18.23 6.03 -24.03
N MET A 251 -18.04 7.08 -23.24
CA MET A 251 -19.06 8.09 -23.01
C MET A 251 -18.51 9.50 -23.08
N SER A 252 -19.37 10.43 -23.45
CA SER A 252 -19.15 11.86 -23.31
C SER A 252 -20.41 12.47 -22.73
N ALA A 253 -20.25 13.36 -21.77
CA ALA A 253 -21.35 14.08 -21.11
C ALA A 253 -20.91 15.50 -20.78
N ARG A 254 -21.90 16.40 -20.63
CA ARG A 254 -21.65 17.75 -20.15
C ARG A 254 -22.69 18.08 -19.07
N GLY A 255 -22.26 18.67 -17.97
CA GLY A 255 -23.09 19.01 -16.83
C GLY A 255 -22.31 19.64 -15.70
N ARG A 256 -22.95 19.77 -14.55
CA ARG A 256 -22.41 20.49 -13.39
C ARG A 256 -22.65 19.74 -12.08
N ASP A 257 -21.82 20.00 -11.08
CA ASP A 257 -21.96 19.38 -9.75
C ASP A 257 -23.12 20.00 -8.94
N ARG A 258 -23.44 21.28 -9.16
CA ARG A 258 -24.51 22.04 -8.51
C ARG A 258 -25.05 23.12 -9.45
N ASP A 259 -26.28 23.58 -9.23
CA ASP A 259 -26.96 24.56 -10.09
C ASP A 259 -26.26 25.93 -10.19
N ASP A 260 -25.44 26.27 -9.16
CA ASP A 260 -24.68 27.52 -9.09
C ASP A 260 -23.26 27.42 -9.71
N LYS A 261 -22.93 26.30 -10.36
CA LYS A 261 -21.61 26.05 -10.99
C LYS A 261 -21.77 25.95 -12.51
N ASP A 262 -20.68 26.24 -13.20
CA ASP A 262 -20.60 26.11 -14.65
C ASP A 262 -20.62 24.65 -15.10
N ASP A 263 -21.14 24.41 -16.28
CA ASP A 263 -21.08 23.11 -16.91
C ASP A 263 -19.65 22.78 -17.36
N TYR A 264 -19.27 21.54 -17.20
CA TYR A 264 -17.98 21.03 -17.63
C TYR A 264 -18.13 19.71 -18.40
N ASP A 265 -17.12 19.40 -19.23
CA ASP A 265 -17.11 18.20 -20.04
C ASP A 265 -16.57 17.01 -19.22
N LEU A 266 -17.19 15.84 -19.43
CA LEU A 266 -16.77 14.55 -18.93
C LEU A 266 -16.64 13.59 -20.10
N ASN A 267 -15.49 12.93 -20.24
CA ASN A 267 -15.30 11.77 -21.10
C ASN A 267 -14.88 10.59 -20.24
N ALA A 268 -15.32 9.38 -20.59
CA ALA A 268 -14.85 8.18 -19.90
C ALA A 268 -14.77 6.99 -20.87
N GLN A 269 -13.75 6.18 -20.63
CA GLN A 269 -13.53 4.88 -21.23
C GLN A 269 -13.69 3.83 -20.13
N ILE A 270 -14.46 2.81 -20.38
CA ILE A 270 -14.79 1.75 -19.43
C ILE A 270 -14.53 0.43 -20.09
N SER A 271 -13.67 -0.38 -19.50
CA SER A 271 -13.47 -1.77 -19.96
C SER A 271 -13.65 -2.73 -18.80
N PHE A 272 -14.35 -3.84 -19.03
CA PHE A 272 -14.54 -4.86 -17.99
C PHE A 272 -14.75 -6.24 -18.59
N CYS A 273 -14.48 -7.26 -17.79
CA CYS A 273 -14.90 -8.64 -18.01
C CYS A 273 -15.16 -9.33 -16.66
N VAL A 274 -15.66 -10.55 -16.72
CA VAL A 274 -15.89 -11.39 -15.55
C VAL A 274 -14.84 -12.47 -15.48
N SER A 275 -14.26 -12.70 -14.32
CA SER A 275 -13.28 -13.76 -14.07
C SER A 275 -13.53 -14.40 -12.71
N ASN A 276 -13.25 -15.68 -12.58
CA ASN A 276 -13.28 -16.41 -11.31
C ASN A 276 -11.88 -16.61 -10.70
N THR A 277 -10.84 -16.12 -11.35
CA THR A 277 -9.44 -16.24 -10.92
C THR A 277 -8.80 -14.89 -10.62
N THR A 278 -9.32 -13.82 -11.20
CA THR A 278 -8.77 -12.47 -11.10
C THR A 278 -9.89 -11.49 -10.79
N ASN A 279 -9.67 -10.61 -9.83
CA ASN A 279 -10.57 -9.51 -9.49
C ASN A 279 -9.74 -8.24 -9.30
N VAL A 280 -9.77 -7.36 -10.29
CA VAL A 280 -9.04 -6.08 -10.29
C VAL A 280 -10.01 -4.98 -10.67
N ILE A 281 -10.10 -3.94 -9.86
CA ILE A 281 -10.92 -2.77 -10.15
C ILE A 281 -10.03 -1.55 -10.00
N GLU A 282 -9.80 -0.85 -11.10
CA GLU A 282 -8.94 0.33 -11.15
C GLU A 282 -9.69 1.53 -11.73
N TYR A 283 -9.45 2.67 -11.12
CA TYR A 283 -10.01 3.94 -11.54
C TYR A 283 -8.91 4.93 -11.84
N TYR A 284 -9.03 5.59 -12.99
CA TYR A 284 -8.13 6.66 -13.40
C TYR A 284 -8.96 7.91 -13.76
N HIS A 285 -8.45 9.06 -13.38
CA HIS A 285 -9.06 10.34 -13.74
C HIS A 285 -8.00 11.36 -14.13
N ASN A 286 -8.16 11.93 -15.33
CA ASN A 286 -7.14 12.76 -15.97
C ASN A 286 -5.74 12.11 -15.89
N SER A 287 -5.66 10.80 -16.16
CA SER A 287 -4.49 9.91 -16.03
C SER A 287 -3.93 9.70 -14.61
N SER A 288 -4.50 10.31 -13.57
CA SER A 288 -4.14 10.00 -12.18
C SER A 288 -4.81 8.70 -11.73
N PHE A 289 -4.05 7.80 -11.13
CA PHE A 289 -4.60 6.61 -10.49
C PHE A 289 -5.32 7.00 -9.20
N LEU A 290 -6.59 6.63 -9.09
CA LEU A 290 -7.42 6.93 -7.93
C LEU A 290 -7.38 5.77 -6.93
N GLU A 291 -6.34 5.74 -6.11
CA GLU A 291 -6.13 4.69 -5.09
C GLU A 291 -7.36 4.51 -4.16
N HIS A 292 -8.05 5.60 -3.85
CA HIS A 292 -9.24 5.60 -3.00
C HIS A 292 -10.56 5.72 -3.79
N GLY A 293 -10.52 5.60 -5.11
CA GLY A 293 -11.69 5.60 -6.01
C GLY A 293 -12.42 6.95 -6.05
N GLY A 294 -13.36 7.18 -5.14
CA GLY A 294 -14.20 8.39 -5.14
C GLY A 294 -15.43 8.28 -6.03
N SER A 295 -15.73 9.31 -6.83
CA SER A 295 -16.94 9.37 -7.67
C SER A 295 -17.07 8.17 -8.62
N PRO A 296 -16.03 7.72 -9.35
CA PRO A 296 -16.15 6.53 -10.22
C PRO A 296 -16.46 5.25 -9.46
N ASP A 297 -15.81 5.01 -8.30
CA ASP A 297 -16.08 3.84 -7.47
C ASP A 297 -17.53 3.80 -6.98
N LYS A 298 -18.06 4.94 -6.51
CA LYS A 298 -19.45 5.04 -6.09
C LYS A 298 -20.41 4.75 -7.23
N ALA A 299 -20.13 5.28 -8.44
CA ALA A 299 -20.92 5.03 -9.63
C ALA A 299 -20.96 3.55 -9.99
N VAL A 300 -19.83 2.88 -10.03
CA VAL A 300 -19.71 1.44 -10.34
C VAL A 300 -20.47 0.60 -9.32
N ARG A 301 -20.27 0.85 -8.02
CA ARG A 301 -20.97 0.12 -6.94
C ARG A 301 -22.47 0.22 -7.06
N ARG A 302 -22.97 1.41 -7.34
CA ARG A 302 -24.41 1.64 -7.53
C ARG A 302 -24.95 0.98 -8.78
N ALA A 303 -24.28 1.16 -9.92
CA ALA A 303 -24.73 0.69 -11.22
C ALA A 303 -24.76 -0.84 -11.32
N PHE A 304 -23.64 -1.50 -11.04
CA PHE A 304 -23.53 -2.96 -11.17
C PHE A 304 -24.47 -3.69 -10.22
N VAL A 305 -24.57 -3.25 -8.96
CA VAL A 305 -25.49 -3.88 -8.00
C VAL A 305 -26.96 -3.68 -8.45
N ALA A 306 -27.33 -2.50 -8.90
CA ALA A 306 -28.72 -2.22 -9.31
C ALA A 306 -29.13 -3.08 -10.51
N GLU A 307 -28.32 -3.12 -11.57
CA GLU A 307 -28.70 -3.83 -12.79
C GLU A 307 -28.58 -5.35 -12.67
N LEU A 308 -27.58 -5.86 -11.93
CA LEU A 308 -27.50 -7.29 -11.63
C LEU A 308 -28.65 -7.75 -10.72
N ASP A 309 -29.00 -6.97 -9.70
CA ASP A 309 -30.14 -7.30 -8.83
C ASP A 309 -31.45 -7.32 -9.62
N LYS A 310 -31.66 -6.33 -10.53
CA LYS A 310 -32.77 -6.28 -11.47
C LYS A 310 -32.82 -7.53 -12.37
N TYR A 311 -31.67 -7.89 -12.97
CA TYR A 311 -31.55 -9.07 -13.81
C TYR A 311 -31.86 -10.35 -13.05
N LEU A 312 -31.30 -10.53 -11.86
CA LEU A 312 -31.51 -11.72 -11.02
C LEU A 312 -32.97 -11.87 -10.58
N LYS A 313 -33.65 -10.78 -10.25
CA LYS A 313 -35.08 -10.78 -9.91
C LYS A 313 -35.95 -11.11 -11.11
N THR A 314 -35.73 -10.49 -12.24
CA THR A 314 -36.51 -10.69 -13.49
C THR A 314 -36.39 -12.13 -13.96
N ASN A 315 -35.22 -12.76 -13.83
CA ASN A 315 -34.98 -14.13 -14.26
C ASN A 315 -35.20 -15.18 -13.14
N MET A 316 -35.81 -14.78 -12.01
CA MET A 316 -36.14 -15.65 -10.88
C MET A 316 -34.93 -16.48 -10.37
N LYS A 317 -33.73 -15.90 -10.34
CA LYS A 317 -32.50 -16.59 -9.95
C LYS A 317 -32.31 -16.66 -8.43
N TYR A 318 -32.99 -15.80 -7.66
CA TYR A 318 -32.97 -15.84 -6.20
C TYR A 318 -33.82 -16.99 -5.65
N GLN A 319 -33.35 -17.59 -4.58
CA GLN A 319 -34.13 -18.57 -3.80
C GLN A 319 -35.19 -17.84 -2.95
N LYS A 320 -36.18 -18.59 -2.46
CA LYS A 320 -37.22 -18.02 -1.59
C LYS A 320 -36.58 -17.43 -0.33
N ASN A 321 -36.88 -16.18 -0.03
CA ASN A 321 -36.32 -15.40 1.09
C ASN A 321 -34.80 -15.12 1.01
N GLU A 322 -34.19 -15.26 -0.16
CA GLU A 322 -32.78 -14.93 -0.34
C GLU A 322 -32.60 -13.39 -0.34
N SER A 323 -31.59 -12.90 0.39
CA SER A 323 -31.24 -11.48 0.41
C SER A 323 -30.73 -11.01 -0.97
N LYS A 324 -30.80 -9.72 -1.25
CA LYS A 324 -30.19 -9.15 -2.47
C LYS A 324 -28.65 -9.23 -2.43
N ILE A 325 -28.03 -9.18 -3.60
CA ILE A 325 -26.58 -9.09 -3.73
C ILE A 325 -26.03 -7.80 -3.15
N SER A 326 -24.77 -7.80 -2.79
CA SER A 326 -23.96 -6.64 -2.42
C SER A 326 -22.86 -6.41 -3.45
N PHE A 327 -22.17 -5.27 -3.38
CA PHE A 327 -21.04 -5.02 -4.30
C PHE A 327 -19.89 -5.98 -4.06
N ASN A 328 -19.66 -6.44 -2.85
CA ASN A 328 -18.61 -7.43 -2.56
C ASN A 328 -18.79 -8.71 -3.40
N ASP A 329 -20.05 -9.13 -3.62
CA ASP A 329 -20.35 -10.32 -4.42
C ASP A 329 -20.02 -10.12 -5.90
N VAL A 330 -20.13 -8.88 -6.38
CA VAL A 330 -19.75 -8.47 -7.75
C VAL A 330 -18.25 -8.29 -7.86
N GLN A 331 -17.64 -7.60 -6.90
CA GLN A 331 -16.22 -7.30 -6.87
C GLN A 331 -15.36 -8.56 -6.95
N ASP A 332 -15.78 -9.65 -6.30
CA ASP A 332 -15.04 -10.91 -6.25
C ASP A 332 -14.88 -11.61 -7.62
N CYS A 333 -15.56 -11.12 -8.67
CA CYS A 333 -15.44 -11.68 -10.02
C CYS A 333 -15.34 -10.61 -11.11
N LEU A 334 -15.25 -9.33 -10.74
CA LEU A 334 -15.20 -8.23 -11.69
C LEU A 334 -13.75 -7.80 -11.95
N VAL A 335 -13.35 -7.78 -13.21
CA VAL A 335 -12.16 -7.10 -13.68
C VAL A 335 -12.61 -5.86 -14.44
N LEU A 336 -12.30 -4.67 -13.92
CA LEU A 336 -12.81 -3.40 -14.44
C LEU A 336 -11.73 -2.33 -14.40
N VAL A 337 -11.61 -1.59 -15.49
CA VAL A 337 -10.79 -0.38 -15.55
C VAL A 337 -11.64 0.76 -16.08
N ILE A 338 -11.68 1.88 -15.36
CA ILE A 338 -12.31 3.13 -15.81
C ILE A 338 -11.22 4.19 -15.95
N ASN A 339 -11.12 4.78 -17.14
CA ASN A 339 -10.28 5.93 -17.43
C ASN A 339 -11.19 7.11 -17.80
N SER A 340 -11.31 8.07 -16.90
CA SER A 340 -12.20 9.23 -17.06
C SER A 340 -11.42 10.53 -17.14
N PHE A 341 -12.01 11.53 -17.81
CA PHE A 341 -11.42 12.84 -18.04
C PHE A 341 -12.47 13.91 -17.86
N SER A 342 -12.15 14.98 -17.13
CA SER A 342 -13.02 16.14 -17.02
C SER A 342 -12.26 17.44 -17.12
N THR A 343 -12.92 18.48 -17.65
CA THR A 343 -12.32 19.81 -17.72
C THR A 343 -12.34 20.55 -16.38
N GLN A 344 -13.11 20.03 -15.41
CA GLN A 344 -13.13 20.53 -14.05
C GLN A 344 -13.13 19.35 -13.08
N THR A 345 -12.12 19.28 -12.19
CA THR A 345 -11.97 18.18 -11.24
C THR A 345 -11.84 18.70 -9.82
N SER A 346 -12.60 18.09 -8.91
CA SER A 346 -12.49 18.31 -7.45
C SER A 346 -11.78 17.13 -6.81
N TYR A 347 -10.49 17.25 -6.60
CA TYR A 347 -9.71 16.26 -5.84
C TYR A 347 -9.95 16.43 -4.34
N GLU A 348 -9.99 15.33 -3.61
CA GLU A 348 -10.12 15.32 -2.15
C GLU A 348 -8.89 15.95 -1.46
N ASN A 349 -7.71 15.74 -2.05
CA ASN A 349 -6.43 16.29 -1.58
C ASN A 349 -5.44 16.49 -2.74
N GLN A 350 -4.29 17.11 -2.43
CA GLN A 350 -3.26 17.41 -3.43
C GLN A 350 -2.62 16.16 -4.04
N THR A 351 -2.64 15.01 -3.36
CA THR A 351 -2.07 13.75 -3.89
C THR A 351 -2.92 13.12 -5.00
N LYS A 352 -4.10 13.69 -5.30
CA LYS A 352 -4.98 13.30 -6.41
C LYS A 352 -5.46 11.84 -6.39
N LYS A 353 -5.50 11.21 -5.21
CA LYS A 353 -5.88 9.80 -5.04
C LYS A 353 -7.40 9.53 -5.02
N SER A 354 -8.24 10.56 -4.97
CA SER A 354 -9.70 10.48 -4.95
C SER A 354 -10.32 11.75 -5.52
N ILE A 355 -11.47 11.62 -6.20
CA ILE A 355 -12.29 12.74 -6.70
C ILE A 355 -13.68 12.73 -6.10
N THR A 356 -14.26 13.93 -5.93
CA THR A 356 -15.54 14.11 -5.21
C THR A 356 -16.66 14.72 -6.06
N ASN A 357 -16.45 14.88 -7.35
CA ASN A 357 -17.42 15.46 -8.29
C ASN A 357 -18.71 14.65 -8.36
N LYS A 358 -19.83 15.26 -7.99
CA LYS A 358 -21.13 14.59 -7.99
C LYS A 358 -21.66 14.31 -9.41
N PHE A 359 -21.47 15.25 -10.33
CA PHE A 359 -21.87 15.06 -11.73
C PHE A 359 -21.16 13.87 -12.36
N ILE A 360 -19.86 13.67 -12.07
CA ILE A 360 -19.11 12.51 -12.56
C ILE A 360 -19.70 11.21 -12.01
N GLU A 361 -20.05 11.16 -10.71
CA GLU A 361 -20.68 9.99 -10.09
C GLU A 361 -22.01 9.66 -10.77
N ASP A 362 -22.89 10.64 -10.91
CA ASP A 362 -24.24 10.44 -11.43
C ASP A 362 -24.21 10.08 -12.93
N ALA A 363 -23.43 10.82 -13.75
CA ALA A 363 -23.32 10.57 -15.18
C ALA A 363 -22.71 9.17 -15.48
N LEU A 364 -21.66 8.77 -14.78
CA LEU A 364 -21.08 7.43 -14.90
C LEU A 364 -22.08 6.35 -14.47
N CYS A 365 -22.77 6.56 -13.34
CA CYS A 365 -23.75 5.60 -12.84
C CYS A 365 -24.86 5.36 -13.86
N ASP A 366 -25.47 6.41 -14.40
CA ASP A 366 -26.57 6.33 -15.35
C ASP A 366 -26.14 5.70 -16.67
N PHE A 367 -24.95 6.07 -17.16
CA PHE A 367 -24.39 5.48 -18.36
C PHE A 367 -24.12 3.98 -18.20
N ILE A 368 -23.43 3.58 -17.11
CA ILE A 368 -23.11 2.16 -16.85
C ILE A 368 -24.41 1.36 -16.70
N ARG A 369 -25.42 1.88 -16.00
CA ARG A 369 -26.71 1.21 -15.84
C ARG A 369 -27.38 0.97 -17.19
N SER A 370 -27.48 2.00 -18.01
CA SER A 370 -28.06 1.90 -19.36
C SER A 370 -27.31 0.88 -20.23
N LYS A 371 -25.99 0.90 -20.19
CA LYS A 371 -25.15 -0.03 -20.96
C LYS A 371 -25.23 -1.47 -20.46
N LEU A 372 -25.28 -1.67 -19.14
CA LEU A 372 -25.46 -3.00 -18.56
C LEU A 372 -26.82 -3.60 -18.90
N GLU A 373 -27.89 -2.78 -18.89
CA GLU A 373 -29.22 -3.24 -19.29
C GLU A 373 -29.23 -3.76 -20.74
N ILE A 374 -28.62 -3.00 -21.66
CA ILE A 374 -28.46 -3.42 -23.06
C ILE A 374 -27.59 -4.67 -23.17
N TYR A 375 -26.44 -4.68 -22.49
CA TYR A 375 -25.51 -5.81 -22.50
C TYR A 375 -26.17 -7.12 -22.04
N PHE A 376 -26.99 -7.07 -21.00
CA PHE A 376 -27.69 -8.25 -20.48
C PHE A 376 -28.78 -8.77 -21.43
N ILE A 377 -29.33 -7.91 -22.29
CA ILE A 377 -30.30 -8.30 -23.30
C ILE A 377 -29.61 -8.91 -24.52
N GLU A 378 -28.54 -8.27 -25.01
CA GLU A 378 -27.83 -8.65 -26.22
C GLU A 378 -26.93 -9.88 -26.00
N ASN A 379 -26.30 -10.01 -24.83
CA ASN A 379 -25.32 -11.06 -24.52
C ASN A 379 -25.83 -12.00 -23.43
N ARG A 380 -26.98 -12.63 -23.65
CA ARG A 380 -27.68 -13.45 -22.64
C ARG A 380 -26.82 -14.55 -22.01
N ALA A 381 -25.96 -15.20 -22.78
CA ALA A 381 -25.08 -16.26 -22.26
C ALA A 381 -24.05 -15.71 -21.27
N GLU A 382 -23.43 -14.58 -21.59
CA GLU A 382 -22.47 -13.91 -20.72
C GLU A 382 -23.14 -13.28 -19.49
N ALA A 383 -24.33 -12.69 -19.69
CA ALA A 383 -25.15 -12.17 -18.57
C ALA A 383 -25.49 -13.29 -17.58
N GLU A 384 -25.82 -14.48 -18.08
CA GLU A 384 -26.09 -15.65 -17.22
C GLU A 384 -24.85 -16.12 -16.49
N LEU A 385 -23.69 -16.21 -17.15
CA LEU A 385 -22.41 -16.53 -16.53
C LEU A 385 -22.08 -15.54 -15.40
N PHE A 386 -22.17 -14.25 -15.70
CA PHE A 386 -21.92 -13.19 -14.72
C PHE A 386 -22.87 -13.29 -13.51
N ALA A 387 -24.17 -13.34 -13.75
CA ALA A 387 -25.18 -13.41 -12.71
C ALA A 387 -25.01 -14.69 -11.84
N ASN A 388 -24.71 -15.82 -12.44
CA ASN A 388 -24.45 -17.07 -11.73
C ASN A 388 -23.17 -16.98 -10.88
N GLN A 389 -22.09 -16.40 -11.39
CA GLN A 389 -20.86 -16.21 -10.62
C GLN A 389 -21.08 -15.32 -9.41
N VAL A 390 -21.79 -14.19 -9.58
CA VAL A 390 -22.15 -13.30 -8.49
C VAL A 390 -22.99 -14.00 -7.41
N LEU A 391 -23.94 -14.86 -7.82
CA LEU A 391 -24.71 -15.69 -6.86
C LEU A 391 -23.85 -16.73 -6.14
N ILE A 392 -22.88 -17.33 -6.84
CA ILE A 392 -21.92 -18.25 -6.23
C ILE A 392 -21.10 -17.53 -5.16
N ASN A 393 -20.54 -16.35 -5.48
CA ASN A 393 -19.77 -15.52 -4.57
C ASN A 393 -20.62 -15.13 -3.34
N LYS A 394 -21.83 -14.63 -3.58
CA LYS A 394 -22.79 -14.29 -2.52
C LYS A 394 -23.08 -15.48 -1.59
N ARG A 395 -23.49 -16.60 -2.16
CA ARG A 395 -23.86 -17.79 -1.37
C ARG A 395 -22.68 -18.37 -0.63
N SER A 396 -21.48 -18.31 -1.21
CA SER A 396 -20.23 -18.70 -0.54
C SER A 396 -19.94 -17.77 0.64
N ARG A 397 -20.03 -16.45 0.45
CA ARG A 397 -19.86 -15.46 1.50
C ARG A 397 -20.89 -15.63 2.62
N GLU A 398 -22.19 -15.80 2.27
CA GLU A 398 -23.26 -15.99 3.27
C GLU A 398 -23.12 -17.31 4.04
N LYS A 399 -22.70 -18.39 3.37
CA LYS A 399 -22.40 -19.66 4.06
C LYS A 399 -21.22 -19.50 5.02
N ALA A 400 -20.14 -18.84 4.58
CA ALA A 400 -19.01 -18.58 5.45
C ALA A 400 -19.41 -17.69 6.64
N GLU A 401 -20.23 -16.68 6.40
CA GLU A 401 -20.75 -15.79 7.44
C GLU A 401 -21.68 -16.53 8.42
N THR A 402 -22.58 -17.37 7.91
CA THR A 402 -23.49 -18.19 8.75
C THR A 402 -22.70 -19.17 9.61
N ALA A 403 -21.76 -19.91 9.02
CA ALA A 403 -20.89 -20.81 9.75
C ALA A 403 -20.11 -20.09 10.85
N ARG A 404 -19.62 -18.90 10.55
CA ARG A 404 -18.95 -17.99 11.46
C ARG A 404 -19.88 -17.52 12.59
N LEU A 405 -21.15 -17.19 12.27
CA LEU A 405 -22.17 -16.76 13.24
C LEU A 405 -22.61 -17.89 14.16
N ASP A 406 -22.88 -19.07 13.62
CA ASP A 406 -23.28 -20.25 14.41
C ASP A 406 -22.18 -20.67 15.39
N LEU A 407 -20.95 -20.48 14.97
CA LEU A 407 -19.81 -20.77 15.79
C LEU A 407 -19.63 -19.74 16.91
N LYS A 408 -19.84 -18.45 16.59
CA LYS A 408 -19.85 -17.37 17.58
C LYS A 408 -20.98 -17.58 18.60
N LYS A 409 -22.18 -18.03 18.16
CA LYS A 409 -23.28 -18.41 19.05
C LYS A 409 -22.88 -19.57 19.95
N LYS A 410 -22.27 -20.64 19.43
CA LYS A 410 -21.76 -21.75 20.21
C LYS A 410 -20.73 -21.34 21.26
N LEU A 411 -19.85 -20.37 20.92
CA LEU A 411 -18.88 -19.81 21.87
C LEU A 411 -19.52 -18.89 22.90
N ALA A 412 -20.58 -18.15 22.54
CA ALA A 412 -21.31 -17.27 23.46
C ALA A 412 -22.25 -18.02 24.40
N THR A 413 -22.89 -19.11 23.93
CA THR A 413 -23.75 -19.96 24.77
C THR A 413 -22.96 -20.88 25.70
N SER A 414 -21.66 -21.09 25.46
CA SER A 414 -20.78 -21.75 26.43
C SER A 414 -20.31 -20.77 27.53
N SER A 415 -21.23 -19.95 28.05
CA SER A 415 -20.95 -18.98 29.13
C SER A 415 -20.56 -19.59 30.49
N ASP A 416 -20.35 -20.86 30.54
CA ASP A 416 -19.69 -21.54 31.66
C ASP A 416 -18.16 -21.55 31.43
N PHE A 417 -17.54 -20.35 31.52
CA PHE A 417 -16.09 -20.14 31.46
C PHE A 417 -15.30 -20.74 32.63
N THR A 418 -15.91 -21.65 33.38
CA THR A 418 -15.29 -22.35 34.50
C THR A 418 -14.65 -23.69 34.12
N THR A 419 -14.73 -24.12 32.85
CA THR A 419 -13.98 -25.31 32.42
C THR A 419 -12.49 -25.00 32.44
N ARG A 420 -11.79 -25.65 33.34
CA ARG A 420 -10.36 -25.54 33.60
C ARG A 420 -9.61 -25.87 32.30
N VAL A 421 -8.95 -24.87 31.68
CA VAL A 421 -8.05 -25.11 30.56
C VAL A 421 -6.90 -25.99 31.06
N GLU A 422 -6.74 -27.16 30.46
CA GLU A 422 -5.64 -28.06 30.81
C GLU A 422 -4.28 -27.33 30.60
N LYS A 423 -3.37 -27.51 31.58
CA LYS A 423 -2.02 -26.97 31.54
C LYS A 423 -1.86 -25.46 31.56
N PHE A 424 -2.94 -24.68 31.68
CA PHE A 424 -2.83 -23.27 31.95
C PHE A 424 -2.32 -23.02 33.36
N VAL A 425 -1.22 -22.30 33.48
CA VAL A 425 -0.59 -21.91 34.73
C VAL A 425 -0.91 -20.46 35.03
N ALA A 426 -1.91 -20.23 35.88
CA ALA A 426 -2.36 -18.87 36.24
C ALA A 426 -1.33 -18.12 37.10
N CYS A 427 -1.37 -16.77 37.04
CA CYS A 427 -0.72 -15.90 38.01
C CYS A 427 -1.65 -15.60 39.19
N ARG A 428 -1.08 -15.05 40.28
CA ARG A 428 -1.83 -14.73 41.51
C ARG A 428 -2.64 -13.43 41.38
N SER A 429 -2.07 -12.42 40.74
CA SER A 429 -2.72 -11.12 40.54
C SER A 429 -4.00 -11.28 39.75
N LYS A 430 -5.03 -10.53 40.10
CA LYS A 430 -6.29 -10.38 39.35
C LYS A 430 -6.35 -9.06 38.57
N ASP A 431 -5.37 -8.19 38.73
CA ASP A 431 -5.30 -6.88 38.12
C ASP A 431 -4.86 -6.98 36.64
N PRO A 432 -5.74 -6.73 35.65
CA PRO A 432 -5.41 -6.83 34.23
C PRO A 432 -4.28 -5.90 33.80
N THR A 433 -4.05 -4.80 34.52
CA THR A 433 -3.03 -3.80 34.17
C THR A 433 -1.61 -4.26 34.51
N LYS A 434 -1.47 -5.35 35.28
CA LYS A 434 -0.19 -5.92 35.71
C LYS A 434 0.11 -7.26 35.07
N ARG A 435 -0.95 -8.02 34.73
CA ARG A 435 -0.84 -9.42 34.29
C ARG A 435 -0.24 -9.56 32.91
N GLU A 436 0.61 -10.54 32.76
CA GLU A 436 1.23 -10.95 31.48
C GLU A 436 0.90 -12.41 31.18
N LEU A 437 0.60 -12.70 29.92
CA LEU A 437 0.38 -14.06 29.42
C LEU A 437 1.52 -14.48 28.52
N TYR A 438 2.27 -15.50 28.90
CA TYR A 438 3.26 -16.16 28.05
C TYR A 438 2.62 -17.33 27.31
N ILE A 439 2.70 -17.31 25.99
CA ILE A 439 2.36 -18.43 25.11
C ILE A 439 3.66 -19.10 24.73
N VAL A 440 3.91 -20.31 25.26
CA VAL A 440 5.21 -20.98 25.16
C VAL A 440 5.13 -22.24 24.30
N GLU A 441 6.25 -22.60 23.68
CA GLU A 441 6.36 -23.78 22.83
C GLU A 441 6.54 -25.06 23.64
N GLY A 442 5.48 -25.86 23.73
CA GLY A 442 5.52 -27.18 24.34
C GLY A 442 5.57 -27.21 25.87
N ASP A 443 5.51 -28.45 26.39
CA ASP A 443 5.47 -28.72 27.83
C ASP A 443 6.84 -28.51 28.51
N SER A 444 7.94 -28.72 27.78
CA SER A 444 9.29 -28.54 28.31
C SER A 444 9.55 -27.07 28.61
N ALA A 445 9.30 -26.18 27.62
CA ALA A 445 9.41 -24.73 27.80
C ALA A 445 8.45 -24.21 28.88
N MET A 446 7.23 -24.76 28.96
CA MET A 446 6.31 -24.44 30.05
C MET A 446 6.91 -24.72 31.43
N THR A 447 7.64 -25.82 31.59
CA THR A 447 8.24 -26.19 32.88
C THR A 447 9.37 -25.22 33.26
N SER A 448 10.28 -24.91 32.36
CA SER A 448 11.37 -23.95 32.58
C SER A 448 10.82 -22.56 32.86
N CYS A 449 9.87 -22.07 32.05
CA CYS A 449 9.20 -20.79 32.28
C CYS A 449 8.44 -20.75 33.61
N LYS A 450 7.77 -21.85 34.02
CA LYS A 450 7.05 -21.93 35.29
C LYS A 450 7.98 -21.79 36.50
N LEU A 451 9.17 -22.32 36.41
CA LEU A 451 10.18 -22.23 37.46
C LEU A 451 10.85 -20.85 37.50
N GLY A 452 11.11 -20.27 36.30
CA GLY A 452 11.79 -18.98 36.15
C GLY A 452 10.88 -17.73 36.21
N ARG A 453 9.55 -17.85 36.29
CA ARG A 453 8.61 -16.72 36.25
C ARG A 453 8.42 -16.01 37.60
N ASP A 454 7.94 -14.79 37.55
CA ASP A 454 7.23 -14.19 38.69
C ASP A 454 5.78 -14.66 38.72
N ALA A 455 5.46 -15.52 39.70
CA ALA A 455 4.13 -16.10 39.85
C ALA A 455 3.07 -15.06 40.25
N GLU A 456 3.45 -13.87 40.65
CA GLU A 456 2.50 -12.81 41.02
C GLU A 456 1.75 -12.31 39.79
N PHE A 457 2.43 -12.02 38.68
CA PHE A 457 1.77 -11.40 37.51
C PHE A 457 1.96 -12.13 36.18
N GLN A 458 2.84 -13.16 36.09
CA GLN A 458 3.08 -13.88 34.85
C GLN A 458 2.34 -15.21 34.83
N ALA A 459 1.49 -15.39 33.83
CA ALA A 459 0.77 -16.63 33.54
C ALA A 459 1.36 -17.29 32.29
N ILE A 460 1.21 -18.62 32.18
CA ILE A 460 1.80 -19.39 31.08
C ILE A 460 0.75 -20.35 30.50
N ILE A 461 0.71 -20.45 29.16
CA ILE A 461 -0.02 -21.47 28.42
C ILE A 461 0.88 -22.11 27.37
N PRO A 462 1.03 -23.46 27.35
CA PRO A 462 1.82 -24.13 26.34
C PRO A 462 1.01 -24.34 25.06
N VAL A 463 1.69 -24.23 23.92
CA VAL A 463 1.19 -24.63 22.61
C VAL A 463 1.94 -25.87 22.17
N ARG A 464 1.22 -26.96 21.92
CA ARG A 464 1.83 -28.24 21.55
C ARG A 464 1.90 -28.37 20.04
N GLY A 465 3.10 -28.25 19.50
CA GLY A 465 3.36 -28.40 18.08
C GLY A 465 2.77 -27.26 17.22
N LYS A 466 2.87 -27.43 15.91
CA LYS A 466 2.40 -26.45 14.94
C LYS A 466 0.89 -26.29 14.98
N THR A 467 0.43 -25.09 15.25
CA THR A 467 -1.00 -24.78 15.26
C THR A 467 -1.56 -24.73 13.84
N LEU A 468 -2.89 -24.72 13.74
CA LEU A 468 -3.58 -24.58 12.47
C LEU A 468 -3.27 -23.21 11.82
N ASN A 469 -3.00 -23.18 10.50
CA ASN A 469 -2.97 -21.91 9.77
C ASN A 469 -4.38 -21.33 9.68
N CYS A 470 -4.63 -20.30 10.49
CA CYS A 470 -5.95 -19.69 10.59
C CYS A 470 -6.36 -18.93 9.31
N LEU A 471 -5.44 -18.50 8.43
CA LEU A 471 -5.82 -17.89 7.15
C LEU A 471 -6.38 -18.90 6.15
N LYS A 472 -5.78 -20.09 6.07
CA LYS A 472 -6.21 -21.14 5.13
C LYS A 472 -7.40 -21.95 5.61
N SER A 473 -7.68 -21.96 6.90
CA SER A 473 -8.65 -22.86 7.49
C SER A 473 -10.02 -22.20 7.58
N SER A 474 -11.07 -23.01 7.34
CA SER A 474 -12.43 -22.56 7.64
C SER A 474 -12.63 -22.31 9.14
N TYR A 475 -13.52 -21.40 9.50
CA TYR A 475 -13.84 -21.11 10.90
C TYR A 475 -14.28 -22.37 11.66
N GLU A 476 -14.98 -23.28 11.00
CA GLU A 476 -15.37 -24.56 11.62
C GLU A 476 -14.16 -25.41 12.05
N LYS A 477 -13.09 -25.46 11.23
CA LYS A 477 -11.85 -26.16 11.57
C LYS A 477 -11.08 -25.44 12.67
N ILE A 478 -11.01 -24.11 12.59
CA ILE A 478 -10.32 -23.28 13.59
C ILE A 478 -10.85 -23.54 14.98
N PHE A 479 -12.16 -23.58 15.13
CA PHE A 479 -12.81 -23.74 16.44
C PHE A 479 -13.06 -25.18 16.86
N LYS A 480 -12.71 -26.15 16.01
CA LYS A 480 -12.53 -27.56 16.44
C LYS A 480 -11.11 -27.81 16.98
N SER A 481 -10.19 -26.84 16.83
CA SER A 481 -8.84 -26.94 17.38
C SER A 481 -8.82 -26.57 18.85
N ASP A 482 -8.63 -27.57 19.73
CA ASP A 482 -8.55 -27.35 21.18
C ASP A 482 -7.52 -26.28 21.56
N ILE A 483 -6.37 -26.28 20.89
CA ILE A 483 -5.29 -25.30 21.12
C ILE A 483 -5.79 -23.86 20.89
N ILE A 484 -6.45 -23.61 19.76
CA ILE A 484 -6.97 -22.27 19.44
C ILE A 484 -8.08 -21.87 20.41
N VAL A 485 -8.97 -22.79 20.72
CA VAL A 485 -10.08 -22.56 21.67
C VAL A 485 -9.54 -22.24 23.06
N ASP A 486 -8.54 -22.97 23.53
CA ASP A 486 -7.93 -22.75 24.83
C ASP A 486 -7.18 -21.42 24.91
N LEU A 487 -6.45 -21.04 23.85
CA LEU A 487 -5.84 -19.71 23.74
C LEU A 487 -6.89 -18.61 23.84
N LEU A 488 -7.97 -18.68 23.07
CA LEU A 488 -9.06 -17.70 23.09
C LEU A 488 -9.75 -17.61 24.48
N ARG A 489 -9.95 -18.74 25.15
CA ARG A 489 -10.50 -18.78 26.53
C ARG A 489 -9.58 -18.12 27.54
N VAL A 490 -8.28 -18.37 27.45
CA VAL A 490 -7.29 -17.78 28.37
C VAL A 490 -7.13 -16.28 28.12
N ILE A 491 -7.12 -15.83 26.85
CA ILE A 491 -7.06 -14.41 26.49
C ILE A 491 -8.30 -13.68 27.03
N GLY A 492 -9.50 -14.25 26.85
CA GLY A 492 -10.71 -13.87 27.57
C GLY A 492 -11.45 -12.63 27.05
N CYS A 493 -11.06 -12.04 25.90
CA CYS A 493 -11.72 -10.88 25.33
C CYS A 493 -12.73 -11.19 24.21
N GLY A 494 -13.07 -12.47 24.01
CA GLY A 494 -13.94 -12.92 22.91
C GLY A 494 -13.18 -13.06 21.60
N VAL A 495 -13.92 -13.08 20.48
CA VAL A 495 -13.34 -13.18 19.12
C VAL A 495 -13.84 -12.02 18.29
N GLU A 496 -12.92 -11.32 17.64
CA GLU A 496 -13.25 -10.20 16.78
C GLU A 496 -13.66 -10.71 15.40
N VAL A 497 -14.87 -10.34 15.04
CA VAL A 497 -15.47 -10.78 13.81
C VAL A 497 -16.19 -9.59 13.20
N LYS A 498 -15.65 -9.03 12.08
CA LYS A 498 -16.30 -7.92 11.38
C LYS A 498 -17.65 -8.39 10.81
N THR A 499 -18.77 -7.97 11.40
CA THR A 499 -20.11 -8.19 10.86
C THR A 499 -20.88 -6.88 10.80
N LYS A 500 -21.65 -6.68 9.71
CA LYS A 500 -22.57 -5.54 9.55
C LYS A 500 -23.91 -5.73 10.26
N GLU A 501 -24.24 -6.91 10.77
CA GLU A 501 -25.50 -7.20 11.45
C GLU A 501 -25.33 -7.29 12.97
N LYS A 502 -25.92 -6.34 13.65
CA LYS A 502 -26.07 -6.30 15.10
C LYS A 502 -27.28 -7.10 15.52
N LYS A 503 -27.13 -8.06 16.41
CA LYS A 503 -27.89 -8.34 17.65
C LYS A 503 -27.60 -9.78 18.11
N ASP A 504 -27.34 -9.95 19.41
CA ASP A 504 -27.27 -11.19 20.18
C ASP A 504 -25.96 -12.00 20.21
N MET A 505 -24.79 -11.34 20.14
CA MET A 505 -23.52 -12.01 20.39
C MET A 505 -22.66 -11.22 21.37
N ALA A 506 -21.97 -11.93 22.29
CA ALA A 506 -20.97 -11.27 23.12
C ALA A 506 -19.93 -10.62 22.22
N PRO A 507 -19.89 -9.28 22.12
CA PRO A 507 -18.96 -8.59 21.24
C PRO A 507 -17.55 -8.80 21.77
N PHE A 508 -16.56 -8.79 20.85
CA PHE A 508 -15.20 -8.55 21.27
C PHE A 508 -15.19 -7.29 22.15
N SER A 509 -14.64 -7.42 23.33
CA SER A 509 -14.50 -6.30 24.26
C SER A 509 -13.05 -6.24 24.71
N LEU A 510 -12.40 -5.14 24.39
CA LEU A 510 -11.05 -4.86 24.88
C LEU A 510 -11.03 -4.76 26.41
N ASP A 511 -12.11 -4.23 27.01
CA ASP A 511 -12.27 -4.13 28.48
C ASP A 511 -12.35 -5.50 29.17
N ALA A 512 -12.73 -6.54 28.43
CA ALA A 512 -12.75 -7.92 28.96
C ALA A 512 -11.37 -8.59 28.88
N LEU A 513 -10.38 -7.94 28.26
CA LEU A 513 -9.01 -8.46 28.16
C LEU A 513 -8.39 -8.57 29.57
N LYS A 514 -7.91 -9.76 29.90
CA LYS A 514 -7.36 -10.07 31.22
C LYS A 514 -5.86 -9.76 31.34
N TRP A 515 -5.22 -9.27 30.28
CA TRP A 515 -3.76 -9.22 30.16
C TRP A 515 -3.28 -7.85 29.70
N ARG A 516 -2.28 -7.31 30.40
CA ARG A 516 -1.55 -6.11 29.96
C ARG A 516 -0.75 -6.41 28.70
N ARG A 517 -0.09 -7.57 28.67
CA ARG A 517 0.74 -8.04 27.55
C ARG A 517 0.46 -9.51 27.30
N ILE A 518 0.47 -9.89 26.02
CA ILE A 518 0.46 -11.26 25.55
C ILE A 518 1.78 -11.48 24.85
N ILE A 519 2.61 -12.40 25.36
CA ILE A 519 4.00 -12.57 24.96
C ILE A 519 4.15 -13.96 24.35
N ILE A 520 4.49 -14.00 23.06
CA ILE A 520 4.78 -15.23 22.34
C ILE A 520 6.24 -15.56 22.60
N CYS A 521 6.51 -16.73 23.16
CA CYS A 521 7.84 -17.20 23.54
C CYS A 521 8.07 -18.60 22.97
N THR A 522 8.77 -18.67 21.83
CA THR A 522 9.08 -19.92 21.10
C THR A 522 10.59 -20.10 21.03
N ASP A 523 11.02 -21.32 20.74
CA ASP A 523 12.41 -21.62 20.49
C ASP A 523 12.98 -20.73 19.36
N ALA A 524 14.27 -20.47 19.38
CA ALA A 524 14.94 -19.65 18.38
C ALA A 524 15.43 -20.49 17.19
N ASP A 525 14.58 -21.40 16.72
CA ASP A 525 14.81 -22.27 15.57
C ASP A 525 13.70 -22.15 14.53
N GLU A 526 13.78 -22.87 13.43
CA GLU A 526 12.82 -22.82 12.33
C GLU A 526 11.42 -23.26 12.75
N ASP A 527 11.31 -24.26 13.63
CA ASP A 527 10.03 -24.76 14.12
C ASP A 527 9.37 -23.73 15.05
N GLY A 528 10.15 -23.12 15.94
CA GLY A 528 9.68 -22.04 16.80
C GLY A 528 9.25 -20.80 16.02
N PHE A 529 9.97 -20.42 14.96
CA PHE A 529 9.55 -19.33 14.07
C PHE A 529 8.26 -19.65 13.34
N GLN A 530 8.06 -20.89 12.92
CA GLN A 530 6.80 -21.33 12.30
C GLN A 530 5.65 -21.29 13.29
N ILE A 531 5.81 -21.78 14.52
CA ILE A 531 4.78 -21.75 15.56
C ILE A 531 4.41 -20.29 15.89
N ARG A 532 5.41 -19.43 16.07
CA ARG A 532 5.22 -17.97 16.26
C ARG A 532 4.38 -17.36 15.16
N THR A 533 4.72 -17.63 13.91
CA THR A 533 4.00 -17.13 12.72
C THR A 533 2.55 -17.62 12.69
N LEU A 534 2.29 -18.87 13.03
CA LEU A 534 0.93 -19.42 13.08
C LEU A 534 0.10 -18.81 14.21
N ILE A 535 0.71 -18.51 15.36
CA ILE A 535 0.04 -17.81 16.46
C ILE A 535 -0.27 -16.36 16.05
N LEU A 536 0.67 -15.65 15.39
CA LEU A 536 0.43 -14.31 14.85
C LEU A 536 -0.71 -14.33 13.82
N THR A 537 -0.80 -15.36 12.98
CA THR A 537 -1.90 -15.52 12.03
C THR A 537 -3.24 -15.68 12.73
N MET A 538 -3.29 -16.35 13.88
CA MET A 538 -4.47 -16.43 14.73
C MET A 538 -4.88 -15.05 15.24
N PHE A 539 -3.95 -14.27 15.79
CA PHE A 539 -4.23 -12.91 16.25
C PHE A 539 -4.71 -12.03 15.11
N TYR A 540 -4.00 -12.03 13.98
CA TYR A 540 -4.37 -11.25 12.80
C TYR A 540 -5.81 -11.53 12.34
N ARG A 541 -6.21 -12.80 12.30
CA ARG A 541 -7.53 -13.18 11.79
C ARG A 541 -8.67 -13.08 12.80
N LEU A 542 -8.40 -13.39 14.06
CA LEU A 542 -9.44 -13.54 15.09
C LEU A 542 -9.47 -12.42 16.13
N LEU A 543 -8.36 -11.69 16.30
CA LEU A 543 -8.16 -10.67 17.33
C LEU A 543 -7.28 -9.50 16.83
N PRO A 544 -7.53 -8.95 15.62
CA PRO A 544 -6.67 -7.91 15.03
C PRO A 544 -6.54 -6.67 15.93
N THR A 545 -7.58 -6.29 16.67
CA THR A 545 -7.52 -5.16 17.60
C THR A 545 -6.42 -5.34 18.64
N LEU A 546 -6.09 -6.55 19.09
CA LEU A 546 -4.99 -6.75 20.05
C LEU A 546 -3.61 -6.43 19.47
N ILE A 547 -3.44 -6.60 18.16
CA ILE A 547 -2.22 -6.18 17.46
C ILE A 547 -2.20 -4.65 17.32
N GLN A 548 -3.31 -4.05 16.88
CA GLN A 548 -3.45 -2.60 16.72
C GLN A 548 -3.23 -1.85 18.02
N GLU A 549 -3.75 -2.38 19.14
CA GLU A 549 -3.59 -1.82 20.49
C GLU A 549 -2.22 -2.17 21.14
N GLY A 550 -1.33 -2.80 20.39
CA GLY A 550 0.02 -3.12 20.85
C GLY A 550 0.05 -4.06 22.07
N LYS A 551 -0.89 -4.99 22.17
CA LYS A 551 -0.98 -5.94 23.29
C LYS A 551 -0.16 -7.21 23.08
N VAL A 552 0.26 -7.48 21.84
CA VAL A 552 1.00 -8.70 21.44
C VAL A 552 2.47 -8.40 21.33
N PHE A 553 3.29 -9.26 21.94
CA PHE A 553 4.74 -9.15 21.96
C PHE A 553 5.37 -10.49 21.61
N ILE A 554 6.60 -10.44 21.12
CA ILE A 554 7.48 -11.59 20.92
C ILE A 554 8.65 -11.45 21.91
N ALA A 555 8.91 -12.50 22.68
CA ALA A 555 10.11 -12.56 23.51
C ALA A 555 11.29 -13.03 22.66
N GLU A 556 12.41 -12.31 22.72
CA GLU A 556 13.68 -12.76 22.16
C GLU A 556 14.40 -13.64 23.18
N SER A 557 14.71 -14.86 22.77
CA SER A 557 15.53 -15.80 23.56
C SER A 557 16.97 -15.75 23.07
N PRO A 558 17.98 -15.82 23.95
CA PRO A 558 19.37 -15.81 23.53
C PRO A 558 19.71 -17.10 22.76
N LEU A 559 20.52 -16.95 21.71
CA LEU A 559 21.08 -18.06 20.94
C LEU A 559 22.33 -18.65 21.58
N TYR A 560 23.07 -17.83 22.33
CA TYR A 560 24.34 -18.20 22.91
C TYR A 560 24.45 -17.76 24.36
N GLU A 561 24.99 -18.65 25.20
CA GLU A 561 25.51 -18.37 26.52
C GLU A 561 27.06 -18.45 26.50
N ILE A 562 27.69 -17.40 26.95
CA ILE A 562 29.15 -17.26 26.99
C ILE A 562 29.57 -17.08 28.44
N THR A 563 30.22 -18.08 29.03
CA THR A 563 30.68 -18.03 30.41
C THR A 563 32.17 -17.78 30.43
N SER A 564 32.58 -16.67 31.05
CA SER A 564 34.00 -16.33 31.21
C SER A 564 34.68 -17.19 32.28
N SER A 565 36.00 -17.19 32.26
CA SER A 565 36.80 -17.90 33.28
C SER A 565 36.67 -17.35 34.72
N LYS A 566 35.87 -16.26 34.88
CA LYS A 566 35.53 -15.66 36.16
C LYS A 566 34.06 -15.91 36.55
N ASP A 567 33.43 -16.89 35.92
CA ASP A 567 31.99 -17.21 36.06
C ASP A 567 31.03 -16.04 35.74
N GLU A 568 31.49 -15.08 34.92
CA GLU A 568 30.60 -14.04 34.38
C GLU A 568 29.86 -14.61 33.17
N ILE A 569 28.56 -14.53 33.17
CA ILE A 569 27.70 -15.07 32.12
C ILE A 569 27.22 -13.92 31.21
N PHE A 570 27.39 -14.07 29.92
CA PHE A 570 26.94 -13.16 28.88
C PHE A 570 25.99 -13.90 27.93
N PHE A 571 24.95 -13.20 27.48
CA PHE A 571 23.98 -13.73 26.53
C PHE A 571 24.09 -12.99 25.21
N ALA A 572 24.14 -13.72 24.10
CA ALA A 572 24.11 -13.16 22.75
C ALA A 572 22.85 -13.67 22.00
N TYR A 573 22.20 -12.76 21.31
CA TYR A 573 20.94 -13.02 20.60
C TYR A 573 21.14 -13.20 19.08
N ASN A 574 22.34 -12.92 18.58
CA ASN A 574 22.74 -13.11 17.20
C ASN A 574 24.26 -13.29 17.10
N GLU A 575 24.74 -13.62 15.90
CA GLU A 575 26.17 -13.83 15.63
C GLU A 575 27.03 -12.58 15.88
N THR A 576 26.48 -11.40 15.58
CA THR A 576 27.16 -10.11 15.77
C THR A 576 27.42 -9.85 17.27
N GLU A 577 26.37 -9.98 18.09
CA GLU A 577 26.53 -9.82 19.56
C GLU A 577 27.48 -10.86 20.15
N LYS A 578 27.44 -12.10 19.65
CA LYS A 578 28.39 -13.14 20.05
C LYS A 578 29.82 -12.71 19.75
N ALA A 579 30.10 -12.22 18.54
CA ALA A 579 31.43 -11.76 18.15
C ALA A 579 31.91 -10.58 19.01
N GLU A 580 31.03 -9.60 19.28
CA GLU A 580 31.35 -8.46 20.15
C GLU A 580 31.67 -8.87 21.60
N ILE A 581 30.92 -9.84 22.13
CA ILE A 581 31.20 -10.35 23.49
C ILE A 581 32.53 -11.09 23.53
N ILE A 582 32.81 -11.92 22.52
CA ILE A 582 34.09 -12.66 22.44
C ILE A 582 35.26 -11.68 22.29
N GLU A 583 35.13 -10.63 21.50
CA GLU A 583 36.13 -9.58 21.35
C GLU A 583 36.39 -8.85 22.69
N LYS A 584 35.35 -8.51 23.45
CA LYS A 584 35.46 -7.87 24.77
C LYS A 584 36.13 -8.76 25.82
N LEU A 585 36.11 -10.07 25.63
CA LEU A 585 36.81 -10.99 26.51
C LEU A 585 38.33 -11.03 26.29
N GLU A 586 38.88 -10.35 25.26
CA GLU A 586 40.32 -10.08 25.03
C GLU A 586 41.23 -11.32 25.23
N GLY A 587 40.88 -12.46 24.62
CA GLY A 587 41.66 -13.69 24.70
C GLY A 587 41.59 -14.45 26.03
N LYS A 588 40.72 -14.05 26.96
CA LYS A 588 40.41 -14.84 28.15
C LYS A 588 39.74 -16.15 27.77
N LYS A 589 39.99 -17.21 28.53
CA LYS A 589 39.28 -18.47 28.31
C LYS A 589 37.79 -18.28 28.60
N TYR A 590 36.96 -18.77 27.71
CA TYR A 590 35.50 -18.79 27.87
C TYR A 590 34.93 -20.14 27.43
N THR A 591 33.75 -20.47 27.92
CA THR A 591 32.91 -21.56 27.40
C THR A 591 31.75 -20.95 26.61
N LEU A 592 31.50 -21.48 25.41
CA LEU A 592 30.39 -21.08 24.55
C LEU A 592 29.40 -22.25 24.51
N GLN A 593 28.18 -22.00 24.92
CA GLN A 593 27.06 -22.93 24.79
C GLN A 593 26.02 -22.33 23.88
N ARG A 594 25.54 -23.10 22.90
CA ARG A 594 24.42 -22.71 22.08
C ARG A 594 23.10 -23.18 22.74
N SER A 595 22.18 -22.24 22.98
CA SER A 595 20.84 -22.59 23.46
C SER A 595 20.05 -23.17 22.30
N LYS A 596 19.60 -24.42 22.42
CA LYS A 596 18.85 -25.13 21.38
C LYS A 596 17.33 -25.02 21.57
N GLY A 597 16.88 -24.77 22.77
CA GLY A 597 15.46 -24.63 23.05
C GLY A 597 15.19 -24.13 24.48
N LEU A 598 14.04 -23.47 24.66
CA LEU A 598 13.59 -22.89 25.92
C LEU A 598 13.47 -23.92 27.05
N GLY A 599 13.19 -25.17 26.70
CA GLY A 599 13.04 -26.25 27.65
C GLY A 599 14.35 -26.75 28.28
N GLU A 600 15.49 -26.41 27.69
CA GLU A 600 16.82 -26.77 28.15
C GLU A 600 17.42 -25.70 29.06
N ASN A 601 16.82 -24.51 29.11
CA ASN A 601 17.32 -23.38 29.87
C ASN A 601 17.05 -23.53 31.37
N GLU A 602 18.04 -23.25 32.18
CA GLU A 602 17.89 -23.20 33.64
C GLU A 602 16.93 -22.08 34.06
N PRO A 603 16.19 -22.24 35.17
CA PRO A 603 15.19 -21.25 35.63
C PRO A 603 15.77 -19.83 35.80
N ASP A 604 17.00 -19.71 36.29
CA ASP A 604 17.65 -18.41 36.50
C ASP A 604 18.01 -17.75 35.18
N MET A 605 18.45 -18.52 34.19
CA MET A 605 18.64 -18.03 32.81
C MET A 605 17.31 -17.56 32.20
N MET A 606 16.26 -18.35 32.31
CA MET A 606 14.93 -17.96 31.84
C MET A 606 14.44 -16.67 32.49
N TRP A 607 14.68 -16.48 33.77
CA TRP A 607 14.36 -15.23 34.43
C TRP A 607 15.14 -14.06 33.86
N GLN A 608 16.47 -14.18 33.82
CA GLN A 608 17.36 -13.09 33.41
C GLN A 608 17.21 -12.69 31.95
N THR A 609 16.91 -13.62 31.05
CA THR A 609 16.92 -13.36 29.61
C THR A 609 15.53 -13.10 29.02
N THR A 610 14.49 -13.77 29.55
CA THR A 610 13.20 -13.88 28.85
C THR A 610 12.02 -13.40 29.71
N MET A 611 12.07 -13.51 31.05
CA MET A 611 10.91 -13.28 31.89
C MET A 611 11.01 -12.02 32.77
N SER A 612 12.20 -11.63 33.21
CA SER A 612 12.37 -10.44 34.05
C SER A 612 12.00 -9.17 33.27
N PRO A 613 11.10 -8.33 33.80
CA PRO A 613 10.74 -7.07 33.15
C PRO A 613 11.90 -6.11 32.92
N GLU A 614 12.98 -6.24 33.70
CA GLU A 614 14.15 -5.34 33.67
C GLU A 614 15.17 -5.72 32.60
N THR A 615 15.29 -7.01 32.29
CA THR A 615 16.39 -7.53 31.44
C THR A 615 15.93 -8.20 30.15
N ARG A 616 14.68 -8.65 30.08
CA ARG A 616 14.12 -9.31 28.88
C ARG A 616 14.03 -8.38 27.70
N ARG A 617 14.15 -8.94 26.50
CA ARG A 617 13.92 -8.24 25.23
C ARG A 617 12.56 -8.63 24.69
N LEU A 618 11.71 -7.64 24.43
CA LEU A 618 10.38 -7.83 23.82
C LEU A 618 10.26 -7.00 22.55
N ILE A 619 9.89 -7.66 21.47
CA ILE A 619 9.49 -7.00 20.22
C ILE A 619 7.98 -6.81 20.27
N GLN A 620 7.50 -5.58 20.23
CA GLN A 620 6.09 -5.29 20.12
C GLN A 620 5.63 -5.56 18.68
N VAL A 621 4.58 -6.35 18.53
CA VAL A 621 3.98 -6.60 17.23
C VAL A 621 3.05 -5.43 16.89
N SER A 622 3.41 -4.66 15.88
CA SER A 622 2.60 -3.56 15.36
C SER A 622 2.45 -3.69 13.84
N PRO A 623 1.27 -3.39 13.28
CA PRO A 623 1.13 -3.31 11.83
C PRO A 623 1.89 -2.09 11.32
N ALA A 624 2.60 -2.22 10.19
CA ALA A 624 3.24 -1.09 9.52
C ALA A 624 2.17 -0.17 8.91
N ASP A 625 1.32 -0.73 8.06
CA ASP A 625 0.06 -0.20 7.60
C ASP A 625 -0.91 -1.36 7.32
N GLU A 626 -2.20 -1.05 7.11
CA GLU A 626 -3.22 -2.10 6.94
C GLU A 626 -3.01 -2.87 5.63
N TYR A 627 -2.66 -2.18 4.54
CA TYR A 627 -2.49 -2.76 3.22
C TYR A 627 -1.25 -3.69 3.17
N GLU A 628 -0.11 -3.20 3.63
CA GLU A 628 1.14 -3.96 3.62
C GLU A 628 1.04 -5.17 4.56
N THR A 629 0.42 -5.01 5.71
CA THR A 629 0.15 -6.11 6.65
C THR A 629 -0.71 -7.20 5.99
N GLN A 630 -1.78 -6.81 5.32
CA GLN A 630 -2.64 -7.75 4.58
C GLN A 630 -1.86 -8.43 3.46
N ARG A 631 -1.13 -7.67 2.65
CA ARG A 631 -0.31 -8.19 1.55
C ARG A 631 0.69 -9.24 2.01
N ILE A 632 1.43 -8.98 3.09
CA ILE A 632 2.43 -9.91 3.64
C ILE A 632 1.76 -11.19 4.16
N PHE A 633 0.69 -11.07 4.96
CA PHE A 633 -0.03 -12.24 5.47
C PHE A 633 -0.63 -13.09 4.35
N GLU A 634 -1.26 -12.49 3.34
CA GLU A 634 -1.85 -13.20 2.21
C GLU A 634 -0.78 -13.85 1.33
N THR A 635 0.32 -13.14 1.04
CA THR A 635 1.42 -13.67 0.22
C THR A 635 2.13 -14.84 0.91
N LEU A 636 2.53 -14.66 2.17
CA LEU A 636 3.35 -15.66 2.86
C LEU A 636 2.52 -16.81 3.41
N LEU A 637 1.31 -16.56 3.86
CA LEU A 637 0.49 -17.53 4.61
C LEU A 637 -0.83 -17.88 3.93
N GLY A 638 -1.22 -17.16 2.87
CA GLY A 638 -2.39 -17.43 2.04
C GLY A 638 -2.20 -18.61 1.08
N ASP A 639 -3.09 -18.75 0.09
CA ASP A 639 -3.11 -19.90 -0.83
C ASP A 639 -2.26 -19.70 -2.09
N ASP A 640 -1.83 -18.46 -2.40
CA ASP A 640 -1.01 -18.17 -3.58
C ASP A 640 0.44 -18.64 -3.40
N ILE A 641 0.73 -19.81 -3.96
CA ILE A 641 2.07 -20.41 -3.92
C ILE A 641 3.04 -19.66 -4.84
N ALA A 642 2.55 -19.13 -5.97
CA ALA A 642 3.39 -18.47 -6.97
C ALA A 642 3.89 -17.11 -6.42
N ALA A 643 3.00 -16.30 -5.86
CA ALA A 643 3.35 -15.05 -5.20
C ALA A 643 4.31 -15.26 -4.03
N ARG A 644 4.10 -16.32 -3.23
CA ARG A 644 5.01 -16.67 -2.12
C ARG A 644 6.41 -17.03 -2.62
N LYS A 645 6.53 -17.86 -3.66
CA LYS A 645 7.83 -18.22 -4.24
C LYS A 645 8.57 -17.00 -4.79
N ALA A 646 7.85 -16.12 -5.48
CA ALA A 646 8.40 -14.87 -6.00
C ALA A 646 8.91 -13.98 -4.86
N PHE A 647 8.11 -13.77 -3.82
CA PHE A 647 8.49 -12.99 -2.64
C PHE A 647 9.73 -13.56 -1.94
N ILE A 648 9.80 -14.88 -1.76
CA ILE A 648 10.96 -15.54 -1.15
C ILE A 648 12.20 -15.39 -2.03
N ALA A 649 12.07 -15.55 -3.35
CA ALA A 649 13.20 -15.38 -4.28
C ALA A 649 13.75 -13.95 -4.25
N GLU A 650 12.88 -12.96 -4.17
CA GLU A 650 13.24 -11.54 -4.15
C GLU A 650 13.84 -11.09 -2.81
N ASN A 651 13.21 -11.49 -1.71
CA ASN A 651 13.58 -11.01 -0.37
C ASN A 651 14.48 -11.97 0.40
N GLY A 652 14.53 -13.26 0.05
CA GLY A 652 15.34 -14.27 0.72
C GLY A 652 16.81 -13.87 0.93
N PRO A 653 17.49 -13.31 -0.07
CA PRO A 653 18.88 -12.86 0.09
C PRO A 653 19.11 -11.85 1.21
N LYS A 654 18.10 -11.02 1.54
CA LYS A 654 18.18 -10.03 2.62
C LYS A 654 18.16 -10.66 4.02
N TYR A 655 17.70 -11.89 4.13
CA TYR A 655 17.52 -12.61 5.39
C TYR A 655 18.41 -13.86 5.51
N MET A 656 19.32 -14.06 4.55
CA MET A 656 20.24 -15.21 4.55
C MET A 656 21.08 -15.29 5.82
N ASP A 657 21.52 -14.14 6.33
CA ASP A 657 22.31 -14.06 7.56
C ASP A 657 21.51 -14.41 8.84
N LEU A 658 20.17 -14.44 8.74
CA LEU A 658 19.28 -14.83 9.82
C LEU A 658 18.80 -16.29 9.68
N ALA A 659 19.06 -16.91 8.54
CA ALA A 659 18.73 -18.30 8.30
C ALA A 659 19.85 -19.19 8.86
N ASP A 660 19.48 -20.09 9.74
CA ASP A 660 20.39 -21.09 10.31
C ASP A 660 20.55 -22.24 9.32
N ILE A 661 21.33 -22.01 8.23
CA ILE A 661 21.61 -22.99 7.18
C ILE A 661 22.99 -23.61 7.43
#